data_e4327380c6a1af15ea87726d27552ae3
#
_entry.id   e4327380c6a1af15ea87726d27552ae3
#
_cell.length_a   1.000
_cell.length_b   1.000
_cell.length_c   1.000
_cell.angle_alpha   90.00
_cell.angle_beta   90.00
_cell.angle_gamma   90.00
#
_symmetry.space_group_name_H-M   'P 1'
#
loop_
_entity.id
_entity.type
_entity.pdbx_description
1 polymer ?
#
loop_
_entity_poly.entity_id
_entity_poly.type
_entity_poly.pdbx_seq_one_letter_code
_entity_poly.pdbx_strand_id
1 'polypeptide(L)'
;MAGPLLEFETEMFLRLFECDGLLVVAEGMGIDRILLQFMRVYSEQGSLVLLLNTTTPEQEYFTEQLRMEGVTHLPRTVTSDVNSTERYNVYTEGGVLFVTSRILVVDFLTDRIPAHLVSGILVYRAHKIIESFQESFILRLFRQKNKTGFIKAFTDKATSFSSGFCQVERVMRNLFVKKLYLWPRFQASVNTALDRHKPEVVELHVSLTPAMRAIQSSILDIMSACLKELKRYNPTLEAEDLSVENTLGNAFEKTIRHYLDPLWHQLGAKTKALVQDLKVLRVLLLYLTQYDCVTFLNLLESLRSSQKIFGSNSGWLFLDSSTSMFMNARGRVYRIPESKKKLKVGVEAEKQSSSALEVKRDLVLEKSPKWEALTEVLQEIERENKSSQHDPGRVMICASDDRTCAQLQQYIKHGSDWMLNRLYVRTVGKRDSAAAAAMELESHRRGLGWPKNGATGKEPAQKKKSTKSKKRPSLTLTQMMGKEMDEAVAMGSSGDEGDPMEEDGGEEEQLKLDLSSDAYYGVLKEPLTVIHPLKGLTDPHSLTRVLHEVEPSFVVLYDAEISFVRQLEIYKASRPGKTLRVYFLIYGGSTEEQKYLTALAKEKRAFEHLIREKATMVVPEEREGREDTNLDLARNLEPANATTNTRKAGGQEQPKEPSRVIVDMREFRSELPSMLHRRGLDIEPVTLEVGDYILTPDTCVERKSVSDLIGSLQSGRLYTQCLSMTRYYKKPVLLIEFDPAKPFSLMARSDFRQEISSTDVSSKLTLLTLHFPRLRILWCPSPHATAELFLELKRGRSEPDAAAAQAITAESDMVAESAELYNPGPYDFLLKMPGVNIKNYRALVKNADNLADLCKLSQDKLAELLGNANNAKSLYEFLHNVADVPAPVQKAKKT
;
A
#
# COMPACT_ATOMS: atom_id res chain seq x y z
N MET A 1 29.68 -10.97 11.37
CA MET A 1 30.10 -11.58 10.10
C MET A 1 29.17 -12.73 9.77
N ALA A 2 28.61 -12.76 8.58
CA ALA A 2 27.90 -13.95 8.10
C ALA A 2 28.91 -15.10 8.05
N GLY A 3 28.60 -16.23 8.70
CA GLY A 3 29.47 -17.42 8.65
C GLY A 3 29.65 -17.93 7.22
N PRO A 4 30.56 -18.89 6.97
CA PRO A 4 30.78 -19.47 5.64
C PRO A 4 29.46 -20.02 5.07
N LEU A 5 29.35 -20.04 3.75
CA LEU A 5 28.20 -20.67 3.08
C LEU A 5 28.13 -22.16 3.44
N LEU A 6 26.93 -22.63 3.65
CA LEU A 6 26.65 -24.06 3.86
C LEU A 6 26.82 -24.84 2.53
N GLU A 7 26.99 -26.15 2.59
CA GLU A 7 27.18 -27.00 1.41
C GLU A 7 26.10 -26.79 0.35
N PHE A 8 24.83 -26.76 0.77
CA PHE A 8 23.70 -26.55 -0.17
C PHE A 8 23.64 -25.10 -0.72
N GLU A 9 24.04 -24.09 0.07
CA GLU A 9 24.12 -22.70 -0.39
C GLU A 9 25.23 -22.55 -1.44
N THR A 10 26.36 -23.23 -1.23
CA THR A 10 27.46 -23.29 -2.21
C THR A 10 27.03 -23.97 -3.51
N GLU A 11 26.25 -25.04 -3.40
CA GLU A 11 25.72 -25.74 -4.57
C GLU A 11 24.72 -24.85 -5.33
N MET A 12 23.83 -24.12 -4.62
CA MET A 12 22.92 -23.13 -5.23
C MET A 12 23.70 -22.07 -5.99
N PHE A 13 24.74 -21.51 -5.37
CA PHE A 13 25.59 -20.49 -5.97
C PHE A 13 26.27 -21.02 -7.23
N LEU A 14 26.96 -22.16 -7.18
CA LEU A 14 27.69 -22.73 -8.31
C LEU A 14 26.78 -23.04 -9.49
N ARG A 15 25.64 -23.68 -9.25
CA ARG A 15 24.68 -24.02 -10.33
C ARG A 15 24.13 -22.78 -11.03
N LEU A 16 23.81 -21.72 -10.25
CA LEU A 16 23.32 -20.46 -10.82
C LEU A 16 24.47 -19.64 -11.44
N PHE A 17 25.71 -19.83 -10.97
CA PHE A 17 26.87 -19.18 -11.54
C PHE A 17 27.19 -19.72 -12.94
N GLU A 18 27.15 -21.03 -13.12
CA GLU A 18 27.40 -21.69 -14.42
C GLU A 18 26.37 -21.31 -15.50
N CYS A 19 25.09 -21.25 -15.11
CA CYS A 19 24.01 -21.05 -16.07
C CYS A 19 22.97 -20.05 -15.56
N ASP A 20 22.49 -19.20 -16.47
CA ASP A 20 21.41 -18.28 -16.22
C ASP A 20 20.12 -19.03 -15.85
N GLY A 21 19.39 -18.48 -14.89
CA GLY A 21 18.17 -19.13 -14.45
C GLY A 21 17.41 -18.40 -13.36
N LEU A 22 16.26 -18.98 -13.03
CA LEU A 22 15.43 -18.58 -11.89
C LEU A 22 15.69 -19.52 -10.71
N LEU A 23 16.19 -18.98 -9.63
CA LEU A 23 16.39 -19.68 -8.35
C LEU A 23 15.17 -19.45 -7.45
N VAL A 24 14.46 -20.53 -7.13
CA VAL A 24 13.34 -20.51 -6.18
C VAL A 24 13.75 -21.30 -4.94
N VAL A 25 13.84 -20.61 -3.82
CA VAL A 25 14.28 -21.14 -2.53
C VAL A 25 13.12 -21.12 -1.55
N ALA A 26 13.06 -22.02 -0.60
CA ALA A 26 12.08 -21.97 0.48
C ALA A 26 12.30 -20.71 1.34
N GLU A 27 11.22 -20.13 1.83
CA GLU A 27 11.25 -18.89 2.61
C GLU A 27 12.16 -19.03 3.84
N GLY A 28 13.08 -18.09 4.03
CA GLY A 28 14.04 -18.09 5.15
C GLY A 28 15.29 -18.94 4.94
N MET A 29 15.51 -19.50 3.75
CA MET A 29 16.64 -20.40 3.46
C MET A 29 17.89 -19.69 2.91
N GLY A 30 18.16 -18.46 3.30
CA GLY A 30 19.44 -17.77 3.07
C GLY A 30 19.66 -17.25 1.64
N ILE A 31 18.60 -16.92 0.91
CA ILE A 31 18.70 -16.38 -0.45
C ILE A 31 19.57 -15.10 -0.52
N ASP A 32 19.54 -14.28 0.53
CA ASP A 32 20.30 -13.03 0.64
C ASP A 32 21.81 -13.31 0.72
N ARG A 33 22.20 -14.40 1.37
CA ARG A 33 23.61 -14.83 1.45
C ARG A 33 24.16 -15.24 0.09
N ILE A 34 23.33 -15.87 -0.73
CA ILE A 34 23.67 -16.24 -2.11
C ILE A 34 23.81 -14.99 -2.97
N LEU A 35 22.86 -14.05 -2.85
CA LEU A 35 22.93 -12.78 -3.57
C LEU A 35 24.18 -11.98 -3.19
N LEU A 36 24.53 -11.92 -1.92
CA LEU A 36 25.76 -11.28 -1.45
C LEU A 36 27.02 -11.88 -2.08
N GLN A 37 27.06 -13.21 -2.26
CA GLN A 37 28.20 -13.84 -2.94
C GLN A 37 28.30 -13.44 -4.41
N PHE A 38 27.17 -13.34 -5.12
CA PHE A 38 27.17 -12.81 -6.47
C PHE A 38 27.65 -11.35 -6.51
N MET A 39 27.16 -10.51 -5.60
CA MET A 39 27.62 -9.12 -5.51
C MET A 39 29.11 -9.03 -5.22
N ARG A 40 29.61 -9.86 -4.31
CA ARG A 40 31.05 -9.92 -4.00
C ARG A 40 31.91 -10.28 -5.20
N VAL A 41 31.53 -11.31 -5.97
CA VAL A 41 32.27 -11.76 -7.16
C VAL A 41 32.29 -10.67 -8.24
N TYR A 42 31.20 -9.93 -8.40
CA TYR A 42 31.07 -8.91 -9.45
C TYR A 42 31.38 -7.48 -8.95
N SER A 43 31.85 -7.31 -7.72
CA SER A 43 32.25 -5.99 -7.18
C SER A 43 33.56 -5.47 -7.76
N GLU A 44 34.32 -6.31 -8.47
CA GLU A 44 35.58 -5.90 -9.08
C GLU A 44 35.39 -4.94 -10.26
N GLN A 45 36.34 -4.00 -10.41
CA GLN A 45 36.38 -3.11 -11.57
C GLN A 45 36.53 -3.91 -12.87
N GLY A 46 35.74 -3.55 -13.90
CA GLY A 46 35.73 -4.22 -15.19
C GLY A 46 34.49 -5.09 -15.45
N SER A 47 33.64 -5.32 -14.45
CA SER A 47 32.31 -5.90 -14.64
C SER A 47 31.24 -4.88 -14.24
N LEU A 48 30.26 -4.65 -15.09
CA LEU A 48 29.12 -3.82 -14.75
C LEU A 48 27.92 -4.74 -14.52
N VAL A 49 27.42 -4.82 -13.29
CA VAL A 49 26.27 -5.65 -12.92
C VAL A 49 25.19 -4.78 -12.29
N LEU A 50 23.97 -4.91 -12.82
CA LEU A 50 22.81 -4.16 -12.36
C LEU A 50 21.96 -5.02 -11.44
N LEU A 51 21.58 -4.49 -10.29
CA LEU A 51 20.69 -5.18 -9.33
C LEU A 51 19.32 -4.49 -9.31
N LEU A 52 18.26 -5.26 -9.58
CA LEU A 52 16.87 -4.81 -9.64
C LEU A 52 16.04 -5.31 -8.46
N ASN A 53 14.95 -4.59 -8.16
CA ASN A 53 13.92 -4.93 -7.15
C ASN A 53 14.38 -4.91 -5.70
N THR A 54 15.41 -4.16 -5.36
CA THR A 54 15.85 -3.92 -3.98
C THR A 54 15.25 -2.63 -3.42
N THR A 55 14.96 -2.65 -2.13
CA THR A 55 14.56 -1.46 -1.37
C THR A 55 15.78 -0.78 -0.75
N THR A 56 15.65 0.50 -0.39
CA THR A 56 16.76 1.28 0.21
C THR A 56 17.36 0.59 1.46
N PRO A 57 16.58 0.09 2.44
CA PRO A 57 17.15 -0.62 3.58
C PRO A 57 17.91 -1.90 3.21
N GLU A 58 17.47 -2.61 2.17
CA GLU A 58 18.18 -3.79 1.66
C GLU A 58 19.51 -3.41 1.00
N GLN A 59 19.54 -2.32 0.24
CA GLN A 59 20.75 -1.81 -0.38
C GLN A 59 21.78 -1.43 0.67
N GLU A 60 21.35 -0.75 1.73
CA GLU A 60 22.19 -0.41 2.88
C GLU A 60 22.74 -1.65 3.59
N TYR A 61 21.86 -2.64 3.85
CA TYR A 61 22.26 -3.91 4.46
C TYR A 61 23.31 -4.65 3.63
N PHE A 62 23.07 -4.82 2.33
CA PHE A 62 24.02 -5.51 1.44
C PHE A 62 25.35 -4.78 1.36
N THR A 63 25.32 -3.46 1.26
CA THR A 63 26.54 -2.62 1.23
C THR A 63 27.34 -2.74 2.53
N GLU A 64 26.64 -2.75 3.67
CA GLU A 64 27.28 -2.90 4.98
C GLU A 64 27.93 -4.29 5.15
N GLN A 65 27.23 -5.36 4.75
CA GLN A 65 27.79 -6.71 4.81
C GLN A 65 29.04 -6.85 3.93
N LEU A 66 29.02 -6.32 2.70
CA LEU A 66 30.19 -6.33 1.82
C LEU A 66 31.36 -5.50 2.40
N ARG A 67 31.06 -4.38 3.07
CA ARG A 67 32.07 -3.59 3.77
C ARG A 67 32.71 -4.36 4.93
N MET A 68 31.90 -5.10 5.71
CA MET A 68 32.39 -5.95 6.80
C MET A 68 33.22 -7.12 6.30
N GLU A 69 32.98 -7.60 5.08
CA GLU A 69 33.77 -8.65 4.41
C GLU A 69 35.05 -8.10 3.75
N GLY A 70 35.31 -6.80 3.84
CA GLY A 70 36.51 -6.16 3.31
C GLY A 70 36.54 -5.98 1.80
N VAL A 71 35.37 -5.93 1.16
CA VAL A 71 35.28 -5.65 -0.28
C VAL A 71 35.67 -4.19 -0.54
N THR A 72 36.63 -3.99 -1.46
CA THR A 72 37.19 -2.67 -1.76
C THR A 72 36.25 -1.79 -2.57
N HIS A 73 35.55 -2.38 -3.52
CA HIS A 73 34.59 -1.68 -4.40
C HIS A 73 33.18 -1.98 -3.96
N LEU A 74 32.58 -1.07 -3.17
CA LEU A 74 31.24 -1.20 -2.65
C LEU A 74 30.21 -0.85 -3.75
N PRO A 75 29.02 -1.48 -3.71
CA PRO A 75 27.93 -1.14 -4.61
C PRO A 75 27.52 0.33 -4.49
N ARG A 76 27.16 0.95 -5.63
CA ARG A 76 26.68 2.32 -5.69
C ARG A 76 25.21 2.37 -6.04
N THR A 77 24.52 3.40 -5.55
CA THR A 77 23.11 3.64 -5.85
C THR A 77 22.98 4.79 -6.85
N VAL A 78 22.25 4.55 -7.93
CA VAL A 78 21.94 5.56 -8.96
C VAL A 78 20.48 5.96 -8.81
N THR A 79 20.27 7.20 -8.33
CA THR A 79 18.97 7.83 -8.13
C THR A 79 18.76 9.00 -9.11
N SER A 80 17.59 9.65 -9.02
CA SER A 80 17.26 10.85 -9.80
C SER A 80 18.18 12.04 -9.54
N ASP A 81 18.87 12.05 -8.42
CA ASP A 81 19.72 13.16 -7.98
C ASP A 81 21.05 13.20 -8.73
N VAL A 82 21.44 12.07 -9.33
CA VAL A 82 22.66 11.95 -10.13
C VAL A 82 22.41 12.45 -11.56
N ASN A 83 23.18 13.45 -11.99
CA ASN A 83 23.07 14.02 -13.33
C ASN A 83 23.37 12.98 -14.45
N SER A 84 22.80 13.21 -15.62
CA SER A 84 22.90 12.24 -16.73
C SER A 84 24.35 11.97 -17.20
N THR A 85 25.23 12.97 -17.14
CA THR A 85 26.66 12.85 -17.47
C THR A 85 27.41 12.08 -16.39
N GLU A 86 27.12 12.31 -15.13
CA GLU A 86 27.70 11.58 -14.01
C GLU A 86 27.28 10.11 -14.02
N ARG A 87 26.00 9.84 -14.39
CA ARG A 87 25.52 8.44 -14.52
C ARG A 87 26.32 7.66 -15.56
N TYR A 88 26.62 8.27 -16.70
CA TYR A 88 27.45 7.62 -17.71
C TYR A 88 28.83 7.23 -17.17
N ASN A 89 29.48 8.12 -16.40
CA ASN A 89 30.75 7.84 -15.75
C ASN A 89 30.63 6.68 -14.76
N VAL A 90 29.59 6.66 -13.94
CA VAL A 90 29.31 5.57 -12.99
C VAL A 90 29.14 4.23 -13.71
N TYR A 91 28.43 4.21 -14.85
CA TYR A 91 28.28 2.99 -15.66
C TYR A 91 29.59 2.52 -16.28
N THR A 92 30.50 3.43 -16.67
CA THR A 92 31.81 3.07 -17.26
C THR A 92 32.83 2.63 -16.22
N GLU A 93 32.71 3.09 -14.97
CA GLU A 93 33.56 2.62 -13.85
C GLU A 93 33.27 1.16 -13.50
N GLY A 94 32.06 0.67 -13.74
CA GLY A 94 31.65 -0.71 -13.46
C GLY A 94 31.36 -1.00 -12.00
N GLY A 95 31.42 -2.29 -11.60
CA GLY A 95 31.01 -2.79 -10.29
C GLY A 95 29.53 -3.12 -10.24
N VAL A 96 29.00 -3.35 -9.02
CA VAL A 96 27.57 -3.61 -8.77
C VAL A 96 26.84 -2.30 -8.53
N LEU A 97 25.77 -2.07 -9.28
CA LEU A 97 24.96 -0.86 -9.19
C LEU A 97 23.52 -1.16 -8.81
N PHE A 98 23.01 -0.45 -7.81
CA PHE A 98 21.58 -0.35 -7.53
C PHE A 98 21.02 0.80 -8.37
N VAL A 99 20.17 0.50 -9.33
CA VAL A 99 19.58 1.53 -10.18
C VAL A 99 18.07 1.51 -10.07
N THR A 100 17.50 2.69 -9.89
CA THR A 100 16.04 2.82 -9.86
C THR A 100 15.47 2.41 -11.23
N SER A 101 14.50 1.51 -11.26
CA SER A 101 13.93 0.95 -12.49
C SER A 101 13.51 2.02 -13.50
N ARG A 102 12.92 3.12 -13.02
CA ARG A 102 12.51 4.25 -13.88
C ARG A 102 13.68 4.89 -14.62
N ILE A 103 14.80 5.14 -13.94
CA ILE A 103 16.00 5.72 -14.53
C ILE A 103 16.59 4.74 -15.53
N LEU A 104 16.63 3.47 -15.17
CA LEU A 104 17.24 2.43 -16.00
C LEU A 104 16.48 2.26 -17.33
N VAL A 105 15.14 2.32 -17.32
CA VAL A 105 14.34 2.32 -18.56
C VAL A 105 14.74 3.48 -19.46
N VAL A 106 14.83 4.69 -18.90
CA VAL A 106 15.19 5.90 -19.65
C VAL A 106 16.61 5.80 -20.21
N ASP A 107 17.55 5.37 -19.39
CA ASP A 107 18.96 5.28 -19.79
C ASP A 107 19.19 4.18 -20.85
N PHE A 108 18.39 3.08 -20.85
CA PHE A 108 18.39 2.11 -21.94
C PHE A 108 17.73 2.64 -23.22
N LEU A 109 16.66 3.41 -23.14
CA LEU A 109 15.97 3.99 -24.29
C LEU A 109 16.79 5.10 -24.94
N THR A 110 17.50 5.90 -24.17
CA THR A 110 18.32 7.02 -24.64
C THR A 110 19.79 6.65 -24.93
N ASP A 111 20.13 5.35 -24.88
CA ASP A 111 21.49 4.84 -25.07
C ASP A 111 22.57 5.44 -24.16
N ARG A 112 22.17 5.91 -22.99
CA ARG A 112 23.10 6.46 -21.98
C ARG A 112 23.86 5.37 -21.24
N ILE A 113 23.25 4.20 -21.10
CA ILE A 113 23.93 3.03 -20.55
C ILE A 113 24.60 2.25 -21.69
N PRO A 114 25.92 2.01 -21.63
CA PRO A 114 26.61 1.21 -22.63
C PRO A 114 26.26 -0.27 -22.45
N ALA A 115 25.16 -0.70 -23.10
CA ALA A 115 24.59 -2.05 -22.90
C ALA A 115 25.61 -3.17 -23.16
N HIS A 116 26.60 -2.96 -24.01
CA HIS A 116 27.68 -3.93 -24.31
C HIS A 116 28.66 -4.10 -23.15
N LEU A 117 28.78 -3.12 -22.24
CA LEU A 117 29.62 -3.22 -21.04
C LEU A 117 28.88 -3.90 -19.87
N VAL A 118 27.54 -4.00 -19.93
CA VAL A 118 26.77 -4.65 -18.89
C VAL A 118 27.04 -6.15 -18.91
N SER A 119 27.79 -6.64 -17.92
CA SER A 119 28.10 -8.06 -17.76
C SER A 119 26.85 -8.88 -17.45
N GLY A 120 25.91 -8.32 -16.69
CA GLY A 120 24.65 -8.97 -16.39
C GLY A 120 23.71 -8.21 -15.47
N ILE A 121 22.55 -8.81 -15.26
CA ILE A 121 21.50 -8.28 -14.38
C ILE A 121 21.15 -9.33 -13.33
N LEU A 122 21.13 -8.92 -12.06
CA LEU A 122 20.62 -9.69 -10.93
C LEU A 122 19.20 -9.18 -10.61
N VAL A 123 18.22 -10.08 -10.62
CA VAL A 123 16.83 -9.73 -10.34
C VAL A 123 16.42 -10.32 -9.00
N TYR A 124 16.34 -9.49 -7.99
CA TYR A 124 15.87 -9.88 -6.67
C TYR A 124 14.34 -9.88 -6.63
N ARG A 125 13.73 -10.75 -5.82
CA ARG A 125 12.27 -10.92 -5.77
C ARG A 125 11.62 -11.12 -7.14
N ALA A 126 12.18 -12.03 -7.93
CA ALA A 126 11.77 -12.28 -9.31
C ALA A 126 10.28 -12.65 -9.48
N HIS A 127 9.60 -13.12 -8.43
CA HIS A 127 8.15 -13.38 -8.46
C HIS A 127 7.31 -12.13 -8.76
N LYS A 128 7.85 -10.92 -8.53
CA LYS A 128 7.16 -9.66 -8.82
C LYS A 128 7.25 -9.22 -10.28
N ILE A 129 8.05 -9.89 -11.11
CA ILE A 129 8.30 -9.47 -12.51
C ILE A 129 7.02 -9.43 -13.36
N ILE A 130 6.01 -10.23 -13.02
CA ILE A 130 4.72 -10.21 -13.73
C ILE A 130 3.92 -8.93 -13.38
N GLU A 131 4.01 -8.47 -12.13
CA GLU A 131 3.33 -7.28 -11.64
C GLU A 131 4.09 -5.99 -12.00
N SER A 132 5.38 -6.11 -12.32
CA SER A 132 6.27 -4.99 -12.58
C SER A 132 6.63 -4.89 -14.06
N PHE A 133 5.90 -4.06 -14.76
CA PHE A 133 6.11 -3.83 -16.20
C PHE A 133 7.44 -3.15 -16.53
N GLN A 134 7.96 -2.33 -15.60
CA GLN A 134 9.23 -1.61 -15.79
C GLN A 134 10.41 -2.57 -15.87
N GLU A 135 10.54 -3.48 -14.92
CA GLU A 135 11.64 -4.44 -14.87
C GLU A 135 11.58 -5.42 -16.05
N SER A 136 10.38 -5.88 -16.41
CA SER A 136 10.18 -6.71 -17.60
C SER A 136 10.63 -5.97 -18.87
N PHE A 137 10.34 -4.68 -18.98
CA PHE A 137 10.75 -3.85 -20.09
C PHE A 137 12.27 -3.61 -20.11
N ILE A 138 12.88 -3.36 -18.95
CA ILE A 138 14.34 -3.24 -18.79
C ILE A 138 15.04 -4.50 -19.30
N LEU A 139 14.62 -5.68 -18.84
CA LEU A 139 15.21 -6.96 -19.24
C LEU A 139 15.08 -7.19 -20.75
N ARG A 140 13.95 -6.79 -21.32
CA ARG A 140 13.76 -6.86 -22.77
C ARG A 140 14.70 -5.92 -23.54
N LEU A 141 14.80 -4.64 -23.14
CA LEU A 141 15.71 -3.67 -23.73
C LEU A 141 17.17 -4.14 -23.61
N PHE A 142 17.56 -4.66 -22.43
CA PHE A 142 18.86 -5.23 -22.20
C PHE A 142 19.13 -6.38 -23.15
N ARG A 143 18.25 -7.38 -23.24
CA ARG A 143 18.45 -8.57 -24.07
C ARG A 143 18.42 -8.26 -25.56
N GLN A 144 17.72 -7.22 -26.00
CA GLN A 144 17.77 -6.74 -27.37
C GLN A 144 19.14 -6.18 -27.75
N LYS A 145 19.78 -5.44 -26.84
CA LYS A 145 21.07 -4.78 -27.05
C LYS A 145 22.28 -5.65 -26.68
N ASN A 146 22.11 -6.54 -25.69
CA ASN A 146 23.15 -7.42 -25.19
C ASN A 146 22.65 -8.87 -25.14
N LYS A 147 23.20 -9.72 -26.02
CA LYS A 147 22.83 -11.14 -26.11
C LYS A 147 23.67 -12.04 -25.19
N THR A 148 24.84 -11.61 -24.76
CA THR A 148 25.85 -12.40 -24.02
C THR A 148 25.80 -12.17 -22.51
N GLY A 149 25.30 -11.02 -22.06
CA GLY A 149 25.20 -10.71 -20.63
C GLY A 149 24.24 -11.67 -19.90
N PHE A 150 24.59 -12.04 -18.66
CA PHE A 150 23.78 -12.96 -17.88
C PHE A 150 22.54 -12.30 -17.26
N ILE A 151 21.53 -13.12 -16.98
CA ILE A 151 20.38 -12.74 -16.12
C ILE A 151 20.19 -13.83 -15.08
N LYS A 152 20.35 -13.47 -13.80
CA LYS A 152 20.16 -14.38 -12.68
C LYS A 152 19.06 -13.85 -11.77
N ALA A 153 18.06 -14.67 -11.52
CA ALA A 153 16.85 -14.26 -10.83
C ALA A 153 16.66 -15.04 -9.53
N PHE A 154 16.23 -14.36 -8.47
CA PHE A 154 16.15 -14.88 -7.12
C PHE A 154 14.75 -14.68 -6.54
N THR A 155 14.19 -15.69 -5.91
CA THR A 155 12.94 -15.59 -5.16
C THR A 155 12.82 -16.62 -4.07
N ASP A 156 12.23 -16.24 -2.95
CA ASP A 156 11.89 -17.07 -1.81
C ASP A 156 10.38 -17.35 -1.70
N LYS A 157 9.58 -16.88 -2.64
CA LYS A 157 8.11 -16.97 -2.62
C LYS A 157 7.58 -18.02 -3.61
N ALA A 158 7.84 -19.31 -3.34
CA ALA A 158 7.35 -20.41 -4.15
C ALA A 158 5.82 -20.40 -4.32
N THR A 159 5.08 -19.99 -3.28
CA THR A 159 3.62 -19.91 -3.29
C THR A 159 3.05 -18.90 -4.32
N SER A 160 3.84 -17.92 -4.76
CA SER A 160 3.41 -16.98 -5.78
C SER A 160 3.23 -17.61 -7.17
N PHE A 161 3.83 -18.74 -7.40
CA PHE A 161 3.75 -19.49 -8.68
C PHE A 161 2.63 -20.54 -8.70
N SER A 162 2.01 -20.85 -7.56
CA SER A 162 0.97 -21.88 -7.45
C SER A 162 -0.43 -21.39 -7.81
N SER A 163 -0.63 -20.07 -7.99
CA SER A 163 -1.92 -19.49 -8.35
C SER A 163 -1.96 -19.12 -9.84
N GLY A 164 -2.84 -19.76 -10.60
CA GLY A 164 -3.04 -19.55 -12.03
C GLY A 164 -2.27 -20.52 -12.94
N PHE A 165 -2.69 -20.61 -14.21
CA PHE A 165 -2.06 -21.48 -15.20
C PHE A 165 -0.74 -20.90 -15.72
N CYS A 166 0.31 -21.72 -15.79
CA CYS A 166 1.62 -21.43 -16.44
C CYS A 166 2.35 -20.18 -15.92
N GLN A 167 2.21 -19.83 -14.64
CA GLN A 167 2.84 -18.63 -14.12
C GLN A 167 4.37 -18.69 -14.13
N VAL A 168 4.96 -19.85 -13.85
CA VAL A 168 6.43 -20.03 -13.87
C VAL A 168 6.98 -19.81 -15.28
N GLU A 169 6.37 -20.38 -16.28
CA GLU A 169 6.78 -20.18 -17.67
C GLU A 169 6.71 -18.71 -18.07
N ARG A 170 5.64 -18.02 -17.69
CA ARG A 170 5.48 -16.60 -17.95
C ARG A 170 6.55 -15.75 -17.26
N VAL A 171 6.88 -16.06 -15.99
CA VAL A 171 7.96 -15.41 -15.25
C VAL A 171 9.30 -15.64 -15.93
N MET A 172 9.64 -16.89 -16.27
CA MET A 172 10.90 -17.24 -16.93
C MET A 172 11.01 -16.58 -18.31
N ARG A 173 9.91 -16.49 -19.07
CA ARG A 173 9.87 -15.79 -20.36
C ARG A 173 10.17 -14.30 -20.21
N ASN A 174 9.56 -13.62 -19.21
CA ASN A 174 9.82 -12.21 -18.95
C ASN A 174 11.22 -11.94 -18.40
N LEU A 175 11.82 -12.92 -17.73
CA LEU A 175 13.22 -12.89 -17.27
C LEU A 175 14.22 -13.24 -18.36
N PHE A 176 13.78 -13.78 -19.50
CA PHE A 176 14.65 -14.31 -20.57
C PHE A 176 15.62 -15.40 -20.09
N VAL A 177 15.17 -16.24 -19.13
CA VAL A 177 15.95 -17.36 -18.60
C VAL A 177 15.31 -18.70 -18.95
N LYS A 178 16.16 -19.74 -19.14
CA LYS A 178 15.76 -21.08 -19.60
C LYS A 178 15.77 -22.13 -18.47
N LYS A 179 16.56 -21.92 -17.41
CA LYS A 179 16.72 -22.90 -16.32
C LYS A 179 15.97 -22.49 -15.07
N LEU A 180 15.32 -23.50 -14.44
CA LEU A 180 14.62 -23.34 -13.17
C LEU A 180 15.35 -24.16 -12.10
N TYR A 181 15.80 -23.51 -11.03
CA TYR A 181 16.47 -24.13 -9.89
C TYR A 181 15.52 -24.08 -8.69
N LEU A 182 15.18 -25.26 -8.16
CA LEU A 182 14.23 -25.42 -7.05
C LEU A 182 14.95 -25.97 -5.82
N TRP A 183 14.80 -25.26 -4.71
CA TRP A 183 15.42 -25.62 -3.44
C TRP A 183 14.40 -25.59 -2.29
N PRO A 184 13.52 -26.62 -2.20
CA PRO A 184 12.61 -26.77 -1.09
C PRO A 184 13.34 -27.15 0.19
N ARG A 185 12.77 -26.80 1.37
CA ARG A 185 13.33 -27.20 2.67
C ARG A 185 13.45 -28.73 2.83
N PHE A 186 12.56 -29.50 2.18
CA PHE A 186 12.55 -30.96 2.24
C PHE A 186 13.55 -31.65 1.29
N GLN A 187 14.38 -30.92 0.59
CA GLN A 187 15.43 -31.50 -0.27
C GLN A 187 16.46 -32.24 0.58
N ALA A 188 16.91 -33.40 0.12
CA ALA A 188 17.83 -34.26 0.87
C ALA A 188 19.14 -33.58 1.25
N SER A 189 19.78 -32.82 0.33
CA SER A 189 21.01 -32.09 0.59
C SER A 189 20.83 -31.00 1.67
N VAL A 190 19.69 -30.29 1.64
CA VAL A 190 19.33 -29.28 2.64
C VAL A 190 19.10 -29.93 4.01
N ASN A 191 18.29 -31.00 4.06
CA ASN A 191 18.06 -31.73 5.30
C ASN A 191 19.36 -32.22 5.91
N THR A 192 20.21 -32.89 5.14
CA THR A 192 21.48 -33.42 5.63
C THR A 192 22.38 -32.32 6.19
N ALA A 193 22.49 -31.19 5.54
CA ALA A 193 23.32 -30.08 5.99
C ALA A 193 22.81 -29.44 7.29
N LEU A 194 21.50 -29.26 7.43
CA LEU A 194 20.89 -28.67 8.62
C LEU A 194 20.78 -29.66 9.79
N ASP A 195 20.60 -30.97 9.49
CA ASP A 195 20.50 -32.00 10.52
C ASP A 195 21.81 -32.27 11.25
N ARG A 196 22.98 -31.97 10.62
CA ARG A 196 24.29 -32.12 11.28
C ARG A 196 24.44 -31.20 12.50
N HIS A 197 23.82 -30.05 12.49
CA HIS A 197 23.95 -29.04 13.54
C HIS A 197 22.58 -28.45 13.90
N LYS A 198 21.66 -29.33 14.37
CA LYS A 198 20.33 -28.88 14.79
C LYS A 198 20.40 -28.00 16.04
N PRO A 199 19.58 -26.94 16.12
CA PRO A 199 19.27 -26.32 17.39
C PRO A 199 18.49 -27.30 18.28
N GLU A 200 18.63 -27.19 19.58
CA GLU A 200 17.77 -27.89 20.54
C GLU A 200 16.43 -27.17 20.54
N VAL A 201 15.34 -27.85 20.19
CA VAL A 201 14.00 -27.25 20.11
C VAL A 201 13.11 -27.85 21.19
N VAL A 202 12.56 -26.97 22.04
CA VAL A 202 11.57 -27.31 23.05
C VAL A 202 10.22 -26.75 22.63
N GLU A 203 9.31 -27.62 22.21
CA GLU A 203 7.96 -27.24 21.79
C GLU A 203 7.03 -27.17 22.99
N LEU A 204 6.43 -26.01 23.22
CA LEU A 204 5.49 -25.75 24.33
C LEU A 204 4.09 -25.48 23.77
N HIS A 205 3.26 -26.52 23.83
CA HIS A 205 1.86 -26.42 23.45
C HIS A 205 1.02 -25.85 24.61
N VAL A 206 0.72 -24.57 24.54
CA VAL A 206 -0.05 -23.84 25.54
C VAL A 206 -1.55 -24.05 25.28
N SER A 207 -2.33 -24.41 26.27
CA SER A 207 -3.78 -24.57 26.12
C SER A 207 -4.51 -23.24 26.14
N LEU A 208 -5.46 -23.07 25.21
CA LEU A 208 -6.40 -21.95 25.26
C LEU A 208 -7.29 -22.03 26.50
N THR A 209 -7.60 -20.90 27.14
CA THR A 209 -8.61 -20.87 28.19
C THR A 209 -9.99 -21.28 27.66
N PRO A 210 -10.90 -21.78 28.49
CA PRO A 210 -12.25 -22.12 28.03
C PRO A 210 -12.98 -20.96 27.38
N ALA A 211 -12.79 -19.73 27.86
CA ALA A 211 -13.38 -18.52 27.30
C ALA A 211 -12.74 -18.18 25.92
N MET A 212 -11.42 -18.26 25.79
CA MET A 212 -10.74 -18.07 24.50
C MET A 212 -11.20 -19.08 23.47
N ARG A 213 -11.34 -20.34 23.85
CA ARG A 213 -11.82 -21.41 22.95
C ARG A 213 -13.25 -21.14 22.48
N ALA A 214 -14.14 -20.73 23.40
CA ALA A 214 -15.53 -20.39 23.05
C ALA A 214 -15.59 -19.18 22.09
N ILE A 215 -14.74 -18.16 22.30
CA ILE A 215 -14.65 -17.00 21.41
C ILE A 215 -14.12 -17.43 20.02
N GLN A 216 -13.05 -18.22 19.97
CA GLN A 216 -12.50 -18.75 18.71
C GLN A 216 -13.55 -19.52 17.91
N SER A 217 -14.27 -20.45 18.55
CA SER A 217 -15.35 -21.20 17.90
C SER A 217 -16.43 -20.30 17.35
N SER A 218 -16.89 -19.33 18.17
CA SER A 218 -17.91 -18.36 17.75
C SER A 218 -17.47 -17.54 16.52
N ILE A 219 -16.22 -17.09 16.45
CA ILE A 219 -15.69 -16.33 15.30
C ILE A 219 -15.62 -17.22 14.07
N LEU A 220 -15.16 -18.47 14.20
CA LEU A 220 -15.10 -19.43 13.08
C LEU A 220 -16.49 -19.76 12.53
N ASP A 221 -17.51 -19.90 13.39
CA ASP A 221 -18.90 -20.09 12.97
C ASP A 221 -19.41 -18.89 12.16
N ILE A 222 -19.13 -17.67 12.63
CA ILE A 222 -19.49 -16.43 11.92
C ILE A 222 -18.77 -16.37 10.56
N MET A 223 -17.46 -16.68 10.52
CA MET A 223 -16.70 -16.71 9.27
C MET A 223 -17.27 -17.73 8.28
N SER A 224 -17.64 -18.92 8.78
CA SER A 224 -18.28 -19.96 7.96
C SER A 224 -19.62 -19.50 7.38
N ALA A 225 -20.43 -18.80 8.17
CA ALA A 225 -21.69 -18.20 7.69
C ALA A 225 -21.46 -17.13 6.63
N CYS A 226 -20.49 -16.22 6.84
CA CYS A 226 -20.12 -15.18 5.87
C CYS A 226 -19.60 -15.78 4.56
N LEU A 227 -18.79 -16.82 4.63
CA LEU A 227 -18.26 -17.52 3.44
C LEU A 227 -19.38 -18.23 2.65
N LYS A 228 -20.33 -18.88 3.34
CA LYS A 228 -21.51 -19.49 2.71
C LYS A 228 -22.36 -18.44 1.98
N GLU A 229 -22.57 -17.30 2.60
CA GLU A 229 -23.30 -16.17 1.98
C GLU A 229 -22.52 -15.58 0.79
N LEU A 230 -21.22 -15.40 0.93
CA LEU A 230 -20.35 -14.92 -0.15
C LEU A 230 -20.40 -15.82 -1.39
N LYS A 231 -20.32 -17.13 -1.19
CA LYS A 231 -20.48 -18.15 -2.26
C LYS A 231 -21.87 -18.08 -2.90
N ARG A 232 -22.92 -17.88 -2.11
CA ARG A 232 -24.29 -17.74 -2.62
C ARG A 232 -24.48 -16.54 -3.54
N TYR A 233 -23.83 -15.42 -3.24
CA TYR A 233 -23.91 -14.21 -4.08
C TYR A 233 -22.97 -14.25 -5.28
N ASN A 234 -21.93 -15.06 -5.24
CA ASN A 234 -20.90 -15.15 -6.28
C ASN A 234 -20.61 -16.62 -6.63
N PRO A 235 -21.48 -17.29 -7.39
CA PRO A 235 -21.31 -18.71 -7.72
C PRO A 235 -20.11 -19.01 -8.63
N THR A 236 -19.52 -18.00 -9.23
CA THR A 236 -18.33 -18.10 -10.10
C THR A 236 -17.02 -18.23 -9.31
N LEU A 237 -17.06 -18.02 -7.99
CA LEU A 237 -15.88 -18.19 -7.15
C LEU A 237 -15.64 -19.68 -6.90
N GLU A 238 -14.44 -20.16 -7.24
CA GLU A 238 -14.05 -21.54 -7.02
C GLU A 238 -14.15 -21.92 -5.54
N ALA A 239 -14.86 -23.02 -5.27
CA ALA A 239 -15.23 -23.39 -3.90
C ALA A 239 -14.04 -23.80 -3.03
N GLU A 240 -12.94 -24.26 -3.66
CA GLU A 240 -11.75 -24.75 -2.95
C GLU A 240 -10.94 -23.63 -2.31
N ASP A 241 -10.84 -22.46 -2.97
CA ASP A 241 -10.09 -21.32 -2.45
C ASP A 241 -10.80 -20.60 -1.30
N LEU A 242 -12.13 -20.75 -1.19
CA LEU A 242 -12.95 -20.11 -0.15
C LEU A 242 -13.28 -21.08 1.00
N SER A 243 -12.30 -21.80 1.51
CA SER A 243 -12.43 -22.57 2.76
C SER A 243 -12.11 -21.70 3.97
N VAL A 244 -12.61 -22.09 5.16
CA VAL A 244 -12.27 -21.42 6.43
C VAL A 244 -10.75 -21.46 6.66
N GLU A 245 -10.10 -22.59 6.36
CA GLU A 245 -8.66 -22.77 6.50
C GLU A 245 -7.86 -21.80 5.62
N ASN A 246 -8.27 -21.64 4.36
CA ASN A 246 -7.65 -20.71 3.44
C ASN A 246 -7.86 -19.24 3.87
N THR A 247 -9.01 -18.95 4.49
CA THR A 247 -9.34 -17.63 5.02
C THR A 247 -8.40 -17.20 6.15
N LEU A 248 -7.90 -18.13 6.95
CA LEU A 248 -6.93 -17.86 8.02
C LEU A 248 -5.54 -17.48 7.48
N GLY A 249 -5.20 -17.92 6.28
CA GLY A 249 -3.88 -17.67 5.67
C GLY A 249 -3.63 -16.21 5.28
N ASN A 250 -2.36 -15.78 5.30
CA ASN A 250 -1.96 -14.43 4.88
C ASN A 250 -2.27 -14.13 3.40
N ALA A 251 -2.31 -15.16 2.56
CA ALA A 251 -2.60 -15.03 1.13
C ALA A 251 -4.09 -14.76 0.82
N PHE A 252 -5.00 -14.97 1.78
CA PHE A 252 -6.45 -14.84 1.55
C PHE A 252 -6.85 -13.49 0.97
N GLU A 253 -6.27 -12.42 1.47
CA GLU A 253 -6.58 -11.07 0.96
C GLU A 253 -6.12 -10.88 -0.47
N LYS A 254 -4.96 -11.43 -0.84
CA LYS A 254 -4.47 -11.44 -2.23
C LYS A 254 -5.37 -12.30 -3.13
N THR A 255 -5.79 -13.46 -2.65
CA THR A 255 -6.71 -14.36 -3.36
C THR A 255 -8.06 -13.67 -3.59
N ILE A 256 -8.65 -13.08 -2.55
CA ILE A 256 -9.91 -12.32 -2.68
C ILE A 256 -9.76 -11.13 -3.64
N ARG A 257 -8.66 -10.39 -3.57
CA ARG A 257 -8.42 -9.29 -4.53
C ARG A 257 -8.31 -9.83 -5.94
N HIS A 258 -7.56 -10.88 -6.15
CA HIS A 258 -7.39 -11.47 -7.48
C HIS A 258 -8.73 -11.85 -8.13
N TYR A 259 -9.65 -12.45 -7.39
CA TYR A 259 -10.96 -12.86 -7.91
C TYR A 259 -11.98 -11.72 -7.96
N LEU A 260 -11.98 -10.80 -7.00
CA LEU A 260 -13.04 -9.80 -6.85
C LEU A 260 -12.65 -8.41 -7.33
N ASP A 261 -11.37 -8.01 -7.31
CA ASP A 261 -10.96 -6.67 -7.78
C ASP A 261 -11.29 -6.43 -9.26
N PRO A 262 -11.15 -7.40 -10.17
CA PRO A 262 -11.61 -7.24 -11.54
C PRO A 262 -13.09 -6.86 -11.65
N LEU A 263 -13.92 -7.36 -10.74
CA LEU A 263 -15.35 -7.18 -10.71
C LEU A 263 -15.80 -6.18 -9.62
N TRP A 264 -14.87 -5.58 -8.87
CA TRP A 264 -15.16 -4.82 -7.65
C TRP A 264 -16.20 -3.71 -7.85
N HIS A 265 -16.11 -2.99 -8.96
CA HIS A 265 -17.05 -1.93 -9.30
C HIS A 265 -18.46 -2.45 -9.64
N GLN A 266 -18.59 -3.74 -10.00
CA GLN A 266 -19.87 -4.40 -10.32
C GLN A 266 -20.44 -5.19 -9.14
N LEU A 267 -19.66 -5.40 -8.08
CA LEU A 267 -20.12 -6.14 -6.91
C LEU A 267 -21.18 -5.32 -6.14
N GLY A 268 -22.23 -6.01 -5.74
CA GLY A 268 -23.25 -5.44 -4.89
C GLY A 268 -22.70 -5.00 -3.53
N ALA A 269 -23.34 -4.02 -2.90
CA ALA A 269 -22.97 -3.51 -1.59
C ALA A 269 -22.86 -4.63 -0.54
N LYS A 270 -23.69 -5.67 -0.65
CA LYS A 270 -23.70 -6.82 0.26
C LYS A 270 -22.44 -7.68 0.16
N THR A 271 -21.95 -7.94 -1.06
CA THR A 271 -20.69 -8.68 -1.29
C THR A 271 -19.50 -7.91 -0.74
N LYS A 272 -19.47 -6.60 -0.97
CA LYS A 272 -18.40 -5.71 -0.43
C LYS A 272 -18.39 -5.71 1.09
N ALA A 273 -19.57 -5.66 1.72
CA ALA A 273 -19.72 -5.75 3.17
C ALA A 273 -19.22 -7.09 3.72
N LEU A 274 -19.59 -8.24 3.09
CA LEU A 274 -19.14 -9.57 3.51
C LEU A 274 -17.62 -9.73 3.43
N VAL A 275 -16.98 -9.19 2.38
CA VAL A 275 -15.51 -9.21 2.27
C VAL A 275 -14.87 -8.39 3.38
N GLN A 276 -15.44 -7.23 3.71
CA GLN A 276 -14.96 -6.41 4.83
C GLN A 276 -15.19 -7.10 6.17
N ASP A 277 -16.34 -7.75 6.38
CA ASP A 277 -16.63 -8.51 7.59
C ASP A 277 -15.63 -9.65 7.79
N LEU A 278 -15.28 -10.40 6.74
CA LEU A 278 -14.24 -11.44 6.81
C LEU A 278 -12.87 -10.89 7.20
N LYS A 279 -12.49 -9.69 6.73
CA LYS A 279 -11.24 -9.04 7.15
C LYS A 279 -11.27 -8.71 8.64
N VAL A 280 -12.38 -8.15 9.13
CA VAL A 280 -12.57 -7.81 10.56
C VAL A 280 -12.49 -9.07 11.43
N LEU A 281 -13.16 -10.15 11.02
CA LEU A 281 -13.17 -11.42 11.78
C LEU A 281 -11.78 -12.05 11.87
N ARG A 282 -10.96 -11.94 10.79
CA ARG A 282 -9.55 -12.38 10.82
C ARG A 282 -8.72 -11.58 11.82
N VAL A 283 -8.91 -10.25 11.85
CA VAL A 283 -8.24 -9.39 12.83
C VAL A 283 -8.65 -9.75 14.24
N LEU A 284 -9.92 -10.07 14.48
CA LEU A 284 -10.38 -10.54 15.79
C LEU A 284 -9.73 -11.85 16.25
N LEU A 285 -9.55 -12.81 15.35
CA LEU A 285 -8.82 -14.06 15.66
C LEU A 285 -7.35 -13.78 16.02
N LEU A 286 -6.71 -12.85 15.31
CA LEU A 286 -5.35 -12.43 15.61
C LEU A 286 -5.26 -11.79 16.99
N TYR A 287 -6.15 -10.84 17.30
CA TYR A 287 -6.19 -10.15 18.59
C TYR A 287 -6.46 -11.09 19.75
N LEU A 288 -7.25 -12.17 19.54
CA LEU A 288 -7.56 -13.16 20.56
C LEU A 288 -6.32 -13.90 21.07
N THR A 289 -5.38 -14.20 20.16
CA THR A 289 -4.18 -14.99 20.48
C THR A 289 -2.95 -14.14 20.80
N GLN A 290 -2.85 -12.93 20.23
CA GLN A 290 -1.68 -12.06 20.39
C GLN A 290 -1.79 -11.08 21.56
N TYR A 291 -3.00 -10.55 21.82
CA TYR A 291 -3.18 -9.47 22.78
C TYR A 291 -3.96 -9.91 24.02
N ASP A 292 -3.93 -9.07 25.04
CA ASP A 292 -4.62 -9.25 26.31
C ASP A 292 -6.15 -9.15 26.18
N CYS A 293 -6.85 -9.60 27.22
CA CYS A 293 -8.32 -9.64 27.27
C CYS A 293 -8.96 -8.24 27.22
N VAL A 294 -8.30 -7.23 27.79
CA VAL A 294 -8.81 -5.85 27.83
C VAL A 294 -8.73 -5.21 26.44
N THR A 295 -7.59 -5.35 25.77
CA THR A 295 -7.39 -4.87 24.41
C THR A 295 -8.37 -5.54 23.43
N PHE A 296 -8.58 -6.85 23.56
CA PHE A 296 -9.55 -7.58 22.75
C PHE A 296 -10.99 -7.08 22.96
N LEU A 297 -11.42 -6.91 24.24
CA LEU A 297 -12.74 -6.38 24.54
C LEU A 297 -12.93 -4.95 24.02
N ASN A 298 -11.90 -4.10 24.18
CA ASN A 298 -11.92 -2.73 23.68
C ASN A 298 -12.14 -2.66 22.16
N LEU A 299 -11.47 -3.52 21.39
CA LEU A 299 -11.69 -3.64 19.94
C LEU A 299 -13.12 -4.06 19.63
N LEU A 300 -13.65 -5.09 20.28
CA LEU A 300 -15.02 -5.55 20.07
C LEU A 300 -16.06 -4.47 20.36
N GLU A 301 -15.90 -3.73 21.46
CA GLU A 301 -16.83 -2.65 21.83
C GLU A 301 -16.74 -1.46 20.89
N SER A 302 -15.54 -1.13 20.39
CA SER A 302 -15.38 -0.08 19.37
C SER A 302 -16.04 -0.46 18.04
N LEU A 303 -15.92 -1.70 17.59
CA LEU A 303 -16.64 -2.21 16.41
C LEU A 303 -18.16 -2.10 16.57
N ARG A 304 -18.69 -2.47 17.74
CA ARG A 304 -20.12 -2.37 18.05
C ARG A 304 -20.62 -0.92 18.10
N SER A 305 -19.81 -0.01 18.64
CA SER A 305 -20.15 1.42 18.74
C SER A 305 -20.13 2.10 17.38
N SER A 306 -19.14 1.80 16.55
CA SER A 306 -19.02 2.34 15.20
C SER A 306 -20.20 1.96 14.31
N GLN A 307 -20.69 0.73 14.42
CA GLN A 307 -21.87 0.30 13.64
C GLN A 307 -23.16 0.98 14.07
N LYS A 308 -23.35 1.24 15.37
CA LYS A 308 -24.52 1.99 15.86
C LYS A 308 -24.55 3.42 15.32
N ILE A 309 -23.38 4.04 15.13
CA ILE A 309 -23.26 5.42 14.66
C ILE A 309 -23.45 5.52 13.14
N PHE A 310 -22.94 4.55 12.37
CA PHE A 310 -22.88 4.64 10.90
C PHE A 310 -23.97 3.85 10.16
N GLY A 311 -24.81 3.10 10.88
CA GLY A 311 -25.95 2.38 10.28
C GLY A 311 -25.54 1.32 9.25
N SER A 312 -24.27 0.91 9.21
CA SER A 312 -23.80 -0.15 8.32
C SER A 312 -24.27 -1.50 8.88
N ASN A 313 -25.15 -2.17 8.15
CA ASN A 313 -25.71 -3.46 8.52
C ASN A 313 -24.70 -4.59 8.27
N SER A 314 -23.71 -4.74 9.13
CA SER A 314 -22.94 -5.97 9.19
C SER A 314 -23.82 -7.07 9.79
N GLY A 315 -24.36 -7.94 8.95
CA GLY A 315 -25.34 -8.96 9.34
C GLY A 315 -24.85 -9.94 10.40
N TRP A 316 -23.53 -10.13 10.52
CA TRP A 316 -22.93 -11.08 11.47
C TRP A 316 -23.12 -10.71 12.94
N LEU A 317 -23.30 -9.42 13.27
CA LEU A 317 -23.54 -9.00 14.67
C LEU A 317 -24.85 -9.48 15.25
N PHE A 318 -25.80 -9.87 14.41
CA PHE A 318 -27.11 -10.37 14.82
C PHE A 318 -27.15 -11.89 14.99
N LEU A 319 -26.04 -12.58 14.73
CA LEU A 319 -25.94 -14.02 14.93
C LEU A 319 -25.79 -14.35 16.43
N ASP A 320 -26.34 -15.50 16.85
CA ASP A 320 -26.21 -16.00 18.22
C ASP A 320 -24.73 -16.21 18.61
N SER A 321 -23.92 -16.68 17.66
CA SER A 321 -22.48 -16.83 17.86
C SER A 321 -21.80 -15.49 18.19
N SER A 322 -22.26 -14.35 17.61
CA SER A 322 -21.76 -13.03 17.96
C SER A 322 -22.09 -12.68 19.43
N THR A 323 -23.32 -12.95 19.86
CA THR A 323 -23.72 -12.72 21.26
C THR A 323 -22.86 -13.55 22.22
N SER A 324 -22.62 -14.81 21.92
CA SER A 324 -21.73 -15.70 22.68
C SER A 324 -20.30 -15.13 22.76
N MET A 325 -19.75 -14.67 21.63
CA MET A 325 -18.43 -14.03 21.56
C MET A 325 -18.34 -12.81 22.50
N PHE A 326 -19.31 -11.88 22.44
CA PHE A 326 -19.35 -10.71 23.30
C PHE A 326 -19.49 -11.06 24.79
N MET A 327 -20.31 -12.05 25.12
CA MET A 327 -20.50 -12.52 26.50
C MET A 327 -19.19 -13.09 27.05
N ASN A 328 -18.53 -13.97 26.33
CA ASN A 328 -17.29 -14.59 26.78
C ASN A 328 -16.14 -13.54 26.83
N ALA A 329 -16.06 -12.62 25.89
CA ALA A 329 -15.05 -11.56 25.90
C ALA A 329 -15.20 -10.65 27.15
N ARG A 330 -16.42 -10.27 27.50
CA ARG A 330 -16.69 -9.52 28.74
C ARG A 330 -16.36 -10.32 29.98
N GLY A 331 -16.76 -11.61 30.01
CA GLY A 331 -16.49 -12.51 31.13
C GLY A 331 -15.02 -12.68 31.46
N ARG A 332 -14.12 -12.51 30.46
CA ARG A 332 -12.66 -12.50 30.64
C ARG A 332 -12.17 -11.23 31.38
N VAL A 333 -12.87 -10.10 31.22
CA VAL A 333 -12.44 -8.83 31.82
C VAL A 333 -13.17 -8.52 33.12
N TYR A 334 -14.50 -8.69 33.19
CA TYR A 334 -15.30 -8.43 34.36
C TYR A 334 -16.59 -9.27 34.42
N ARG A 335 -17.09 -9.52 35.60
CA ARG A 335 -18.40 -10.13 35.84
C ARG A 335 -19.34 -9.10 36.44
N ILE A 336 -20.59 -9.14 36.02
CA ILE A 336 -21.65 -8.37 36.65
C ILE A 336 -22.27 -9.27 37.71
N PRO A 337 -22.15 -8.95 39.00
CA PRO A 337 -22.76 -9.78 40.04
C PRO A 337 -24.28 -9.81 39.83
N GLU A 338 -24.87 -11.01 39.73
CA GLU A 338 -26.30 -11.19 39.75
C GLU A 338 -26.83 -10.78 41.13
N SER A 339 -27.44 -9.60 41.21
CA SER A 339 -28.19 -9.20 42.39
C SER A 339 -29.35 -10.19 42.54
N LYS A 340 -29.27 -11.05 43.56
CA LYS A 340 -30.36 -11.95 43.94
C LYS A 340 -31.58 -11.09 44.26
N LYS A 341 -32.47 -10.93 43.26
CA LYS A 341 -33.81 -10.38 43.49
C LYS A 341 -34.58 -11.36 44.39
N LYS A 342 -34.50 -11.21 45.72
CA LYS A 342 -35.51 -11.73 46.61
C LYS A 342 -36.76 -10.88 46.37
N LEU A 343 -37.73 -11.45 45.69
CA LEU A 343 -39.08 -10.95 45.71
C LEU A 343 -39.55 -10.87 47.18
N LYS A 344 -39.63 -9.66 47.73
CA LYS A 344 -40.54 -9.33 48.82
C LYS A 344 -41.55 -8.35 48.28
N VAL A 345 -42.76 -8.87 48.11
CA VAL A 345 -43.95 -8.06 47.96
C VAL A 345 -44.18 -7.37 49.33
N GLY A 346 -44.22 -6.04 49.32
CA GLY A 346 -44.54 -5.26 50.49
C GLY A 346 -44.51 -3.78 50.10
N VAL A 347 -45.69 -3.21 50.09
CA VAL A 347 -46.02 -1.80 49.84
C VAL A 347 -45.26 -0.91 50.86
N GLU A 348 -44.62 0.14 50.37
CA GLU A 348 -44.73 1.53 50.82
C GLU A 348 -43.69 2.42 50.19
N ALA A 349 -44.16 3.57 49.77
CA ALA A 349 -43.38 4.56 49.13
C ALA A 349 -42.54 5.37 50.13
N GLU A 350 -41.25 5.60 49.81
CA GLU A 350 -40.64 6.87 50.19
C GLU A 350 -39.48 7.22 49.26
N LYS A 351 -39.49 8.49 48.91
CA LYS A 351 -38.51 9.18 48.08
C LYS A 351 -37.12 9.11 48.68
N GLN A 352 -36.16 8.48 47.97
CA GLN A 352 -34.73 8.82 48.18
C GLN A 352 -34.02 8.95 46.86
N SER A 353 -33.43 10.11 46.71
CA SER A 353 -32.43 10.62 45.77
C SER A 353 -31.76 9.61 44.87
N SER A 354 -31.84 9.92 43.56
CA SER A 354 -31.10 9.29 42.47
C SER A 354 -29.59 9.52 42.62
N SER A 355 -28.90 8.66 43.37
CA SER A 355 -27.47 8.43 43.19
C SER A 355 -27.32 7.45 42.05
N ALA A 356 -26.51 7.79 41.05
CA ALA A 356 -26.16 6.94 39.93
C ALA A 356 -25.79 5.54 40.45
N LEU A 357 -26.54 4.52 40.02
CA LEU A 357 -26.26 3.13 40.31
C LEU A 357 -24.92 2.81 39.59
N GLU A 358 -23.79 2.98 40.31
CA GLU A 358 -22.54 2.35 39.96
C GLU A 358 -22.79 0.84 39.92
N VAL A 359 -22.88 0.27 38.74
CA VAL A 359 -22.92 -1.17 38.54
C VAL A 359 -21.57 -1.70 39.03
N LYS A 360 -21.49 -2.15 40.28
CA LYS A 360 -20.30 -2.82 40.83
C LYS A 360 -19.95 -3.97 39.88
N ARG A 361 -18.80 -3.86 39.22
CA ARG A 361 -18.24 -4.89 38.35
C ARG A 361 -17.11 -5.56 39.13
N ASP A 362 -17.18 -6.88 39.21
CA ASP A 362 -16.07 -7.68 39.74
C ASP A 362 -15.07 -7.92 38.65
N LEU A 363 -13.87 -7.34 38.78
CA LEU A 363 -12.80 -7.51 37.81
C LEU A 363 -12.28 -8.94 37.84
N VAL A 364 -12.21 -9.57 36.67
CA VAL A 364 -11.64 -10.93 36.49
C VAL A 364 -10.25 -10.83 35.90
N LEU A 365 -10.05 -9.96 34.91
CA LEU A 365 -8.79 -9.69 34.22
C LEU A 365 -8.00 -10.98 33.91
N GLU A 366 -8.54 -11.80 33.03
CA GLU A 366 -7.96 -13.09 32.66
C GLU A 366 -6.56 -12.92 32.09
N LYS A 367 -5.57 -13.62 32.67
CA LYS A 367 -4.18 -13.63 32.21
C LYS A 367 -4.02 -14.46 30.95
N SER A 368 -3.09 -14.06 30.08
CA SER A 368 -2.75 -14.86 28.90
C SER A 368 -1.94 -16.10 29.32
N PRO A 369 -2.34 -17.32 28.95
CA PRO A 369 -1.58 -18.54 29.28
C PRO A 369 -0.15 -18.53 28.74
N LYS A 370 0.11 -17.89 27.58
CA LYS A 370 1.46 -17.73 27.05
C LYS A 370 2.38 -16.91 27.96
N TRP A 371 1.83 -15.97 28.76
CA TRP A 371 2.65 -15.20 29.71
C TRP A 371 3.17 -16.08 30.85
N GLU A 372 2.35 -16.99 31.36
CA GLU A 372 2.75 -17.92 32.41
C GLU A 372 3.82 -18.87 31.87
N ALA A 373 3.60 -19.46 30.68
CA ALA A 373 4.59 -20.30 30.01
C ALA A 373 5.91 -19.54 29.74
N LEU A 374 5.85 -18.28 29.31
CA LEU A 374 7.04 -17.45 29.13
C LEU A 374 7.80 -17.24 30.44
N THR A 375 7.08 -17.01 31.54
CA THR A 375 7.72 -16.84 32.88
C THR A 375 8.40 -18.12 33.33
N GLU A 376 7.79 -19.28 33.12
CA GLU A 376 8.39 -20.59 33.44
C GLU A 376 9.67 -20.81 32.63
N VAL A 377 9.65 -20.53 31.32
CA VAL A 377 10.82 -20.61 30.43
C VAL A 377 11.95 -19.67 30.92
N LEU A 378 11.62 -18.41 31.21
CA LEU A 378 12.63 -17.45 31.68
C LEU A 378 13.23 -17.86 33.03
N GLN A 379 12.43 -18.44 33.92
CA GLN A 379 12.93 -18.98 35.21
C GLN A 379 13.81 -20.22 35.01
N GLU A 380 13.48 -21.07 34.05
CA GLU A 380 14.32 -22.22 33.68
C GLU A 380 15.68 -21.76 33.16
N ILE A 381 15.69 -20.81 32.19
CA ILE A 381 16.91 -20.22 31.64
C ILE A 381 17.74 -19.54 32.73
N GLU A 382 17.11 -18.81 33.66
CA GLU A 382 17.79 -18.14 34.76
C GLU A 382 18.47 -19.17 35.71
N ARG A 383 17.80 -20.28 36.03
CA ARG A 383 18.37 -21.39 36.84
C ARG A 383 19.54 -22.02 36.11
N GLU A 384 19.46 -22.26 34.82
CA GLU A 384 20.54 -22.84 34.01
C GLU A 384 21.74 -21.87 33.94
N ASN A 385 21.50 -20.59 33.69
CA ASN A 385 22.55 -19.57 33.70
C ASN A 385 23.24 -19.46 35.05
N LYS A 386 22.53 -19.62 36.18
CA LYS A 386 23.11 -19.60 37.53
C LYS A 386 23.90 -20.88 37.83
N SER A 387 23.55 -22.02 37.26
CA SER A 387 24.25 -23.30 37.46
C SER A 387 25.45 -23.48 36.52
N SER A 388 25.52 -22.72 35.42
CA SER A 388 26.60 -22.79 34.44
C SER A 388 27.87 -22.10 34.97
N GLN A 389 29.01 -22.76 34.79
CA GLN A 389 30.35 -22.16 35.09
C GLN A 389 30.84 -21.26 33.95
N HIS A 390 30.09 -21.13 32.87
CA HIS A 390 30.43 -20.35 31.69
C HIS A 390 29.66 -19.02 31.72
N ASP A 391 30.00 -18.10 30.82
CA ASP A 391 29.28 -16.83 30.65
C ASP A 391 27.76 -17.06 30.51
N PRO A 392 26.94 -16.28 31.21
CA PRO A 392 25.50 -16.44 31.17
C PRO A 392 24.99 -16.30 29.72
N GLY A 393 24.23 -17.29 29.27
CA GLY A 393 23.67 -17.30 27.95
C GLY A 393 22.66 -16.15 27.70
N ARG A 394 22.83 -15.42 26.61
CA ARG A 394 21.94 -14.32 26.22
C ARG A 394 20.61 -14.86 25.71
N VAL A 395 19.54 -14.15 26.03
CA VAL A 395 18.15 -14.54 25.70
C VAL A 395 17.57 -13.59 24.66
N MET A 396 16.97 -14.14 23.60
CA MET A 396 16.25 -13.36 22.60
C MET A 396 14.79 -13.82 22.55
N ILE A 397 13.85 -12.92 22.80
CA ILE A 397 12.40 -13.16 22.71
C ILE A 397 11.90 -12.55 21.42
N CYS A 398 11.24 -13.35 20.58
CA CYS A 398 10.72 -12.90 19.30
C CYS A 398 9.19 -12.95 19.31
N ALA A 399 8.55 -11.80 19.07
CA ALA A 399 7.11 -11.65 18.98
C ALA A 399 6.70 -11.08 17.61
N SER A 400 5.43 -11.19 17.24
CA SER A 400 5.00 -10.86 15.88
C SER A 400 5.11 -9.38 15.54
N ASP A 401 4.84 -8.48 16.48
CA ASP A 401 4.81 -7.03 16.25
C ASP A 401 5.31 -6.21 17.45
N ASP A 402 5.54 -4.91 17.22
CA ASP A 402 6.04 -3.95 18.20
C ASP A 402 5.14 -3.82 19.43
N ARG A 403 3.83 -3.88 19.20
CA ARG A 403 2.85 -3.77 20.27
C ARG A 403 2.92 -4.98 21.23
N THR A 404 3.09 -6.17 20.68
CA THR A 404 3.31 -7.39 21.48
C THR A 404 4.64 -7.30 22.23
N CYS A 405 5.70 -6.81 21.59
CA CYS A 405 6.99 -6.58 22.24
C CYS A 405 6.87 -5.61 23.44
N ALA A 406 6.20 -4.48 23.24
CA ALA A 406 5.96 -3.51 24.30
C ALA A 406 5.10 -4.10 25.46
N GLN A 407 4.11 -4.93 25.12
CA GLN A 407 3.30 -5.63 26.10
C GLN A 407 4.11 -6.63 26.92
N LEU A 408 4.97 -7.43 26.26
CA LEU A 408 5.86 -8.37 26.93
C LEU A 408 6.89 -7.66 27.81
N GLN A 409 7.43 -6.53 27.37
CA GLN A 409 8.34 -5.71 28.16
C GLN A 409 7.67 -5.21 29.45
N GLN A 410 6.42 -4.71 29.35
CA GLN A 410 5.66 -4.27 30.51
C GLN A 410 5.30 -5.45 31.44
N TYR A 411 4.97 -6.59 30.86
CA TYR A 411 4.66 -7.81 31.59
C TYR A 411 5.87 -8.30 32.40
N ILE A 412 7.06 -8.38 31.79
CA ILE A 412 8.28 -8.83 32.45
C ILE A 412 8.70 -7.85 33.54
N LYS A 413 8.51 -6.52 33.34
CA LYS A 413 8.90 -5.49 34.33
C LYS A 413 7.95 -5.40 35.52
N HIS A 414 6.64 -5.50 35.32
CA HIS A 414 5.63 -5.11 36.31
C HIS A 414 4.66 -6.25 36.65
N GLY A 415 4.65 -7.32 35.89
CA GLY A 415 3.71 -8.44 36.06
C GLY A 415 2.35 -8.19 35.41
N SER A 416 1.56 -9.27 35.31
CA SER A 416 0.27 -9.30 34.64
C SER A 416 -0.79 -8.40 35.30
N ASP A 417 -0.88 -8.45 36.64
CA ASP A 417 -1.95 -7.78 37.35
C ASP A 417 -1.85 -6.25 37.25
N TRP A 418 -0.64 -5.71 37.39
CA TRP A 418 -0.40 -4.27 37.23
C TRP A 418 -0.74 -3.81 35.81
N MET A 419 -0.27 -4.57 34.80
CA MET A 419 -0.45 -4.22 33.42
C MET A 419 -1.93 -4.25 33.00
N LEU A 420 -2.64 -5.33 33.35
CA LEU A 420 -4.06 -5.47 33.01
C LEU A 420 -4.94 -4.44 33.72
N ASN A 421 -4.68 -4.14 34.99
CA ASN A 421 -5.39 -3.08 35.73
C ASN A 421 -5.15 -1.70 35.08
N ARG A 422 -3.91 -1.39 34.72
CA ARG A 422 -3.57 -0.13 34.01
C ARG A 422 -4.30 0.00 32.68
N LEU A 423 -4.31 -1.06 31.88
CA LEU A 423 -5.01 -1.11 30.60
C LEU A 423 -6.52 -0.97 30.78
N TYR A 424 -7.09 -1.64 31.79
CA TYR A 424 -8.52 -1.54 32.11
C TYR A 424 -8.92 -0.10 32.45
N VAL A 425 -8.18 0.55 33.36
CA VAL A 425 -8.50 1.94 33.78
C VAL A 425 -8.38 2.91 32.61
N ARG A 426 -7.38 2.74 31.72
CA ARG A 426 -7.15 3.62 30.57
C ARG A 426 -8.21 3.47 29.48
N THR A 427 -8.73 2.28 29.27
CA THR A 427 -9.63 1.97 28.15
C THR A 427 -11.10 1.90 28.60
N VAL A 428 -11.45 0.87 29.33
CA VAL A 428 -12.83 0.61 29.73
C VAL A 428 -13.28 1.60 30.81
N GLY A 429 -12.42 1.92 31.78
CA GLY A 429 -12.72 2.87 32.86
C GLY A 429 -13.00 4.29 32.35
N LYS A 430 -12.24 4.80 31.39
CA LYS A 430 -12.51 6.10 30.76
C LYS A 430 -13.82 6.12 29.95
N ARG A 431 -14.19 5.02 29.30
CA ARG A 431 -15.46 4.93 28.57
C ARG A 431 -16.66 4.92 29.52
N ASP A 432 -16.56 4.21 30.64
CA ASP A 432 -17.61 4.14 31.61
C ASP A 432 -17.85 5.50 32.28
N SER A 433 -16.79 6.24 32.60
CA SER A 433 -16.90 7.61 33.14
C SER A 433 -17.49 8.58 32.12
N ALA A 434 -17.10 8.48 30.85
CA ALA A 434 -17.66 9.30 29.77
C ALA A 434 -19.15 8.95 29.48
N ALA A 435 -19.51 7.66 29.56
CA ALA A 435 -20.89 7.22 29.39
C ALA A 435 -21.77 7.65 30.58
N ALA A 436 -21.26 7.62 31.82
CA ALA A 436 -21.95 8.13 33.01
C ALA A 436 -22.16 9.65 32.91
N ALA A 437 -21.14 10.41 32.52
CA ALA A 437 -21.24 11.85 32.30
C ALA A 437 -22.23 12.21 31.15
N ALA A 438 -22.29 11.42 30.08
CA ALA A 438 -23.26 11.62 29.01
C ALA A 438 -24.68 11.31 29.45
N MET A 439 -24.89 10.29 30.28
CA MET A 439 -26.20 9.97 30.90
C MET A 439 -26.64 11.04 31.87
N GLU A 440 -25.74 11.61 32.67
CA GLU A 440 -26.05 12.75 33.54
C GLU A 440 -26.45 13.98 32.73
N LEU A 441 -25.78 14.29 31.65
CA LEU A 441 -26.13 15.36 30.71
C LEU A 441 -27.50 15.13 30.03
N GLU A 442 -27.84 13.89 29.68
CA GLU A 442 -29.17 13.55 29.16
C GLU A 442 -30.25 13.57 30.23
N SER A 443 -29.95 13.15 31.46
CA SER A 443 -30.89 13.24 32.59
C SER A 443 -31.17 14.68 33.00
N HIS A 444 -30.16 15.58 32.96
CA HIS A 444 -30.35 17.02 33.13
C HIS A 444 -31.16 17.67 31.99
N ARG A 445 -30.99 17.20 30.75
CA ARG A 445 -31.85 17.63 29.62
C ARG A 445 -33.29 17.16 29.75
N ARG A 446 -33.56 16.00 30.35
CA ARG A 446 -34.90 15.46 30.58
C ARG A 446 -35.55 16.06 31.83
N GLY A 447 -34.78 16.62 32.77
CA GLY A 447 -35.27 17.24 34.01
C GLY A 447 -35.80 18.68 33.86
N LEU A 448 -35.60 19.33 32.71
CA LEU A 448 -36.21 20.62 32.35
C LEU A 448 -37.56 20.37 31.65
N GLY A 449 -38.56 19.93 32.45
CA GLY A 449 -39.94 19.77 32.02
C GLY A 449 -40.56 21.11 31.67
N TRP A 450 -40.98 21.28 30.44
CA TRP A 450 -41.90 22.34 30.05
C TRP A 450 -43.33 21.97 30.44
N PRO A 451 -44.11 22.91 30.99
CA PRO A 451 -45.49 22.64 31.35
C PRO A 451 -46.35 22.50 30.11
N LYS A 452 -47.20 21.49 30.12
CA LYS A 452 -48.30 21.33 29.17
C LYS A 452 -49.39 22.36 29.49
N ASN A 453 -49.65 23.28 28.60
CA ASN A 453 -51.00 23.88 28.50
C ASN A 453 -51.37 23.97 27.01
N GLY A 454 -52.51 23.43 26.69
CA GLY A 454 -53.08 23.36 25.37
C GLY A 454 -53.75 24.67 24.92
N ALA A 455 -53.80 24.81 23.62
CA ALA A 455 -54.95 25.20 22.82
C ALA A 455 -54.48 25.75 21.45
N THR A 456 -54.95 25.10 20.41
CA THR A 456 -55.37 25.56 19.07
C THR A 456 -54.85 26.90 18.51
N GLY A 457 -54.27 26.84 17.29
CA GLY A 457 -54.25 27.98 16.40
C GLY A 457 -53.07 28.02 15.39
N LYS A 458 -53.32 27.66 14.15
CA LYS A 458 -52.82 28.11 12.84
C LYS A 458 -51.46 28.76 12.71
N GLU A 459 -50.70 28.24 11.71
CA GLU A 459 -49.52 28.76 11.02
C GLU A 459 -49.51 30.28 10.76
N PRO A 460 -48.35 30.93 10.55
CA PRO A 460 -47.51 30.70 9.36
C PRO A 460 -45.99 30.75 9.55
N ALA A 461 -45.33 30.29 8.52
CA ALA A 461 -43.88 30.16 8.34
C ALA A 461 -43.05 31.43 8.56
N GLN A 462 -41.96 31.30 9.33
CA GLN A 462 -40.78 32.17 9.18
C GLN A 462 -39.48 31.40 9.39
N LYS A 463 -38.63 31.49 8.34
CA LYS A 463 -37.28 30.98 8.27
C LYS A 463 -36.41 31.61 9.38
N LYS A 464 -35.83 30.80 10.25
CA LYS A 464 -34.66 31.21 11.06
C LYS A 464 -33.44 30.42 10.60
N LYS A 465 -32.42 31.19 10.16
CA LYS A 465 -31.08 30.74 9.79
C LYS A 465 -30.44 30.05 11.00
N SER A 466 -30.12 28.76 10.87
CA SER A 466 -29.25 28.05 11.81
C SER A 466 -27.80 28.24 11.38
N THR A 467 -27.00 28.80 12.25
CA THR A 467 -25.53 28.84 12.16
C THR A 467 -24.99 27.42 12.06
N LYS A 468 -24.34 27.11 10.92
CA LYS A 468 -23.64 25.85 10.71
C LYS A 468 -22.42 25.79 11.60
N SER A 469 -22.51 24.99 12.69
CA SER A 469 -21.30 24.47 13.33
C SER A 469 -20.60 23.55 12.32
N LYS A 470 -19.32 23.81 12.04
CA LYS A 470 -18.47 22.94 11.23
C LYS A 470 -18.42 21.54 11.88
N LYS A 471 -19.15 20.59 11.35
CA LYS A 471 -18.97 19.18 11.67
C LYS A 471 -17.60 18.77 11.17
N ARG A 472 -16.72 18.30 12.06
CA ARG A 472 -15.51 17.55 11.66
C ARG A 472 -15.96 16.37 10.80
N PRO A 473 -15.25 16.06 9.70
CA PRO A 473 -15.61 14.91 8.89
C PRO A 473 -15.51 13.65 9.74
N SER A 474 -16.62 12.91 9.85
CA SER A 474 -16.67 11.62 10.51
C SER A 474 -15.88 10.62 9.65
N LEU A 475 -14.79 10.10 10.20
CA LEU A 475 -14.04 9.01 9.61
C LEU A 475 -14.93 7.76 9.51
N THR A 476 -14.94 7.11 8.35
CA THR A 476 -15.62 5.83 8.15
C THR A 476 -14.93 4.71 8.94
N LEU A 477 -15.65 3.62 9.26
CA LEU A 477 -15.10 2.45 9.95
C LEU A 477 -13.81 1.93 9.28
N THR A 478 -13.79 1.94 7.95
CA THR A 478 -12.63 1.58 7.13
C THR A 478 -11.47 2.56 7.31
N GLN A 479 -11.75 3.85 7.50
CA GLN A 479 -10.72 4.86 7.75
C GLN A 479 -10.21 4.83 9.20
N MET A 480 -11.03 4.41 10.17
CA MET A 480 -10.57 4.19 11.54
C MET A 480 -9.76 2.91 11.67
N MET A 481 -10.20 1.81 11.07
CA MET A 481 -9.39 0.58 10.98
C MET A 481 -8.20 0.74 10.05
N GLY A 482 -8.31 1.52 8.96
CA GLY A 482 -7.19 1.90 8.11
C GLY A 482 -6.20 2.76 8.88
N LYS A 483 -6.60 3.71 9.71
CA LYS A 483 -5.68 4.45 10.57
C LYS A 483 -5.05 3.58 11.66
N GLU A 484 -5.79 2.69 12.30
CA GLU A 484 -5.21 1.74 13.27
C GLU A 484 -4.39 0.63 12.58
N MET A 485 -4.71 0.24 11.34
CA MET A 485 -3.89 -0.65 10.50
C MET A 485 -2.81 0.10 9.72
N ASP A 486 -3.05 1.33 9.28
CA ASP A 486 -2.05 2.19 8.62
C ASP A 486 -1.09 2.81 9.64
N GLU A 487 -1.48 3.06 10.88
CA GLU A 487 -0.55 3.32 11.98
C GLU A 487 0.27 2.06 12.33
N ALA A 488 -0.25 0.87 12.09
CA ALA A 488 0.50 -0.39 12.17
C ALA A 488 1.32 -0.71 10.88
N VAL A 489 0.99 -0.11 9.75
CA VAL A 489 1.64 -0.34 8.43
C VAL A 489 2.34 0.93 7.92
N ALA A 490 1.95 2.13 8.33
CA ALA A 490 2.49 3.42 7.88
C ALA A 490 3.66 3.96 8.70
N MET A 491 4.28 3.14 9.56
CA MET A 491 5.66 3.38 9.99
C MET A 491 6.68 2.96 8.93
N GLY A 492 6.30 2.94 7.67
CA GLY A 492 7.16 2.54 6.57
C GLY A 492 7.06 3.37 5.30
N SER A 493 6.88 4.70 5.36
CA SER A 493 7.13 5.55 4.18
C SER A 493 7.23 7.02 4.53
N SER A 494 8.46 7.48 4.52
CA SER A 494 9.02 8.77 4.08
C SER A 494 8.24 10.05 4.28
N GLY A 495 8.93 10.96 4.90
CA GLY A 495 8.89 12.38 5.00
C GLY A 495 8.27 13.21 3.88
N ASP A 496 7.59 14.23 4.33
CA ASP A 496 7.62 15.54 3.70
C ASP A 496 7.48 16.61 4.80
N GLU A 497 8.32 17.62 4.71
CA GLU A 497 8.50 18.68 5.67
C GLU A 497 7.32 19.68 5.61
N GLY A 498 6.81 20.08 6.76
CA GLY A 498 5.84 21.15 6.89
C GLY A 498 5.83 21.68 8.32
N ASP A 499 6.19 22.95 8.46
CA ASP A 499 6.41 23.74 9.66
C ASP A 499 5.37 23.60 10.79
N PRO A 500 5.79 23.80 12.07
CA PRO A 500 4.94 23.64 13.23
C PRO A 500 4.16 24.94 13.55
N MET A 501 2.85 24.82 13.70
CA MET A 501 2.08 25.81 14.45
C MET A 501 1.87 25.32 15.88
N GLU A 502 2.31 26.15 16.81
CA GLU A 502 2.10 26.04 18.24
C GLU A 502 0.60 26.09 18.59
N GLU A 503 0.10 25.14 19.34
CA GLU A 503 -1.10 25.29 20.17
C GLU A 503 -0.90 24.67 21.55
N ASP A 504 -1.18 25.50 22.47
CA ASP A 504 -1.11 25.52 23.93
C ASP A 504 -1.69 24.32 24.68
N GLY A 505 -0.98 23.96 25.70
CA GLY A 505 -1.16 23.24 26.93
C GLY A 505 -2.43 22.44 27.23
N GLY A 506 -2.25 21.14 27.24
CA GLY A 506 -2.99 20.16 28.00
C GLY A 506 -2.11 18.92 28.12
N GLU A 507 -1.63 18.62 29.31
CA GLU A 507 -0.82 17.45 29.60
C GLU A 507 -1.60 16.15 29.29
N GLU A 508 -1.75 15.84 28.02
CA GLU A 508 -1.90 14.49 27.55
C GLU A 508 -0.50 13.86 27.50
N GLU A 509 -0.09 13.21 28.58
CA GLU A 509 0.90 12.13 28.51
C GLU A 509 0.31 11.03 27.60
N GLN A 510 0.24 11.32 26.29
CA GLN A 510 0.30 10.28 25.30
C GLN A 510 1.56 9.49 25.63
N LEU A 511 1.42 8.18 25.84
CA LEU A 511 2.51 7.25 25.66
C LEU A 511 2.94 7.36 24.18
N LYS A 512 3.60 8.45 23.85
CA LYS A 512 4.61 8.40 22.80
C LYS A 512 5.61 7.41 23.39
N LEU A 513 5.52 6.14 22.97
CA LEU A 513 6.71 5.33 22.94
C LEU A 513 7.70 6.21 22.16
N ASP A 514 8.69 6.75 22.87
CA ASP A 514 9.85 7.29 22.24
C ASP A 514 10.47 6.13 21.46
N LEU A 515 10.12 6.07 20.19
CA LEU A 515 10.69 5.18 19.20
C LEU A 515 12.07 5.70 18.77
N SER A 516 12.86 6.22 19.71
CA SER A 516 14.28 6.31 19.49
C SER A 516 14.80 4.86 19.40
N SER A 517 15.55 4.54 18.38
CA SER A 517 16.09 3.21 18.10
C SER A 517 16.76 2.54 19.33
N ASP A 518 17.21 3.33 20.28
CA ASP A 518 17.87 2.87 21.50
C ASP A 518 16.90 2.41 22.62
N ALA A 519 15.62 2.82 22.58
CA ALA A 519 14.63 2.37 23.57
C ALA A 519 13.99 1.01 23.21
N TYR A 520 14.22 0.55 21.99
CA TYR A 520 13.62 -0.65 21.42
C TYR A 520 14.17 -1.93 22.00
N TYR A 521 15.45 -1.93 22.30
CA TYR A 521 16.14 -3.04 22.90
C TYR A 521 16.03 -2.88 24.42
N GLY A 522 14.96 -3.44 24.98
CA GLY A 522 14.83 -3.54 26.44
C GLY A 522 15.93 -4.43 27.00
N VAL A 523 17.14 -3.90 27.09
CA VAL A 523 18.30 -4.56 27.68
C VAL A 523 18.07 -4.65 29.18
N LEU A 524 17.63 -5.82 29.64
CA LEU A 524 17.65 -6.11 31.07
C LEU A 524 19.08 -6.41 31.43
N LYS A 525 19.52 -5.77 32.53
CA LYS A 525 20.89 -6.00 33.08
C LYS A 525 21.05 -7.50 33.38
N GLU A 526 22.13 -8.05 32.93
CA GLU A 526 22.66 -9.40 33.05
C GLU A 526 21.81 -10.48 33.74
N PRO A 527 21.52 -11.61 33.06
CA PRO A 527 21.85 -11.89 31.69
C PRO A 527 21.01 -11.07 30.70
N LEU A 528 21.62 -10.69 29.58
CA LEU A 528 20.97 -9.83 28.58
C LEU A 528 19.77 -10.52 27.96
N THR A 529 18.57 -9.93 28.13
CA THR A 529 17.35 -10.36 27.44
C THR A 529 16.92 -9.29 26.47
N VAL A 530 16.83 -9.66 25.19
CA VAL A 530 16.41 -8.77 24.08
C VAL A 530 15.05 -9.21 23.58
N ILE A 531 14.11 -8.27 23.44
CA ILE A 531 12.79 -8.52 22.84
C ILE A 531 12.77 -7.87 21.47
N HIS A 532 12.44 -8.64 20.42
CA HIS A 532 12.51 -8.17 19.04
C HIS A 532 11.23 -8.54 18.26
N PRO A 533 10.64 -7.63 17.48
CA PRO A 533 9.51 -7.92 16.63
C PRO A 533 9.91 -8.63 15.34
N LEU A 534 9.08 -9.56 14.89
CA LEU A 534 9.27 -10.28 13.63
C LEU A 534 8.74 -9.52 12.41
N LYS A 535 7.83 -8.57 12.63
CA LYS A 535 7.14 -7.78 11.59
C LYS A 535 7.01 -6.32 12.00
N GLY A 536 6.77 -5.46 11.01
CA GLY A 536 6.52 -4.04 11.28
C GLY A 536 7.74 -3.15 11.20
N LEU A 537 8.94 -3.71 11.07
CA LEU A 537 10.17 -2.93 10.92
C LEU A 537 10.36 -2.47 9.48
N THR A 538 10.89 -1.28 9.32
CA THR A 538 11.26 -0.72 8.00
C THR A 538 12.40 -1.50 7.36
N ASP A 539 13.32 -2.06 8.17
CA ASP A 539 14.43 -2.88 7.73
C ASP A 539 14.09 -4.38 7.82
N PRO A 540 13.97 -5.07 6.68
CA PRO A 540 13.67 -6.51 6.66
C PRO A 540 14.81 -7.38 7.21
N HIS A 541 16.03 -6.84 7.33
CA HIS A 541 17.20 -7.55 7.82
C HIS A 541 17.57 -7.23 9.27
N SER A 542 16.78 -6.38 9.96
CA SER A 542 17.04 -6.00 11.36
C SER A 542 17.16 -7.22 12.27
N LEU A 543 16.29 -8.21 12.08
CA LEU A 543 16.31 -9.47 12.84
C LEU A 543 17.63 -10.24 12.64
N THR A 544 18.11 -10.32 11.41
CA THR A 544 19.39 -10.96 11.09
C THR A 544 20.56 -10.22 11.73
N ARG A 545 20.55 -8.89 11.71
CA ARG A 545 21.57 -8.06 12.40
C ARG A 545 21.57 -8.33 13.90
N VAL A 546 20.40 -8.23 14.55
CA VAL A 546 20.27 -8.47 15.99
C VAL A 546 20.70 -9.88 16.38
N LEU A 547 20.33 -10.89 15.58
CA LEU A 547 20.76 -12.27 15.81
C LEU A 547 22.29 -12.41 15.78
N HIS A 548 22.96 -11.66 14.91
CA HIS A 548 24.43 -11.66 14.81
C HIS A 548 25.11 -10.82 15.89
N GLU A 549 24.50 -9.73 16.34
CA GLU A 549 25.05 -8.86 17.39
C GLU A 549 24.86 -9.43 18.80
N VAL A 550 23.65 -9.93 19.06
CA VAL A 550 23.29 -10.49 20.36
C VAL A 550 23.93 -11.85 20.58
N GLU A 551 24.07 -12.66 19.52
CA GLU A 551 24.55 -14.05 19.58
C GLU A 551 23.87 -14.86 20.70
N PRO A 552 22.53 -15.02 20.66
CA PRO A 552 21.79 -15.62 21.75
C PRO A 552 22.10 -17.10 21.90
N SER A 553 22.18 -17.60 23.15
CA SER A 553 22.19 -19.03 23.47
C SER A 553 20.78 -19.58 23.60
N PHE A 554 19.80 -18.73 23.95
CA PHE A 554 18.39 -19.07 24.11
C PHE A 554 17.54 -18.14 23.26
N VAL A 555 16.66 -18.75 22.45
CA VAL A 555 15.67 -17.99 21.64
C VAL A 555 14.27 -18.45 22.03
N VAL A 556 13.41 -17.50 22.41
CA VAL A 556 12.01 -17.77 22.71
C VAL A 556 11.13 -17.25 21.56
N LEU A 557 10.56 -18.15 20.81
CA LEU A 557 9.57 -17.85 19.78
C LEU A 557 8.19 -17.73 20.44
N TYR A 558 7.84 -16.51 20.81
CA TYR A 558 6.53 -16.23 21.38
C TYR A 558 5.42 -16.37 20.34
N ASP A 559 5.71 -15.97 19.12
CA ASP A 559 4.88 -16.18 17.93
C ASP A 559 5.66 -16.94 16.87
N ALA A 560 5.03 -17.97 16.31
CA ALA A 560 5.63 -18.87 15.34
C ALA A 560 5.65 -18.25 13.92
N GLU A 561 6.84 -18.10 13.33
CA GLU A 561 7.02 -17.72 11.93
C GLU A 561 8.02 -18.62 11.23
N ILE A 562 7.59 -19.20 10.08
CA ILE A 562 8.36 -20.22 9.35
C ILE A 562 9.71 -19.70 8.86
N SER A 563 9.72 -18.46 8.33
CA SER A 563 10.94 -17.85 7.81
C SER A 563 12.01 -17.72 8.88
N PHE A 564 11.61 -17.33 10.09
CA PHE A 564 12.54 -17.13 11.19
C PHE A 564 13.04 -18.45 11.78
N VAL A 565 12.18 -19.45 11.92
CA VAL A 565 12.60 -20.81 12.34
C VAL A 565 13.73 -21.31 11.44
N ARG A 566 13.62 -21.15 10.14
CA ARG A 566 14.64 -21.55 9.18
C ARG A 566 15.91 -20.69 9.25
N GLN A 567 15.76 -19.41 9.49
CA GLN A 567 16.92 -18.55 9.72
C GLN A 567 17.71 -18.99 10.97
N LEU A 568 17.03 -19.43 12.04
CA LEU A 568 17.68 -20.03 13.21
C LEU A 568 18.38 -21.35 12.89
N GLU A 569 17.79 -22.21 12.04
CA GLU A 569 18.45 -23.43 11.56
C GLU A 569 19.76 -23.10 10.82
N ILE A 570 19.72 -22.13 9.89
CA ILE A 570 20.91 -21.69 9.14
C ILE A 570 21.93 -21.02 10.07
N TYR A 571 21.46 -20.18 10.97
CA TYR A 571 22.33 -19.51 11.96
C TYR A 571 23.10 -20.53 12.79
N LYS A 572 22.42 -21.55 13.30
CA LYS A 572 23.04 -22.65 14.05
C LYS A 572 23.98 -23.50 13.19
N ALA A 573 23.56 -23.88 11.98
CA ALA A 573 24.35 -24.67 11.05
C ALA A 573 25.65 -23.95 10.62
N SER A 574 25.61 -22.62 10.47
CA SER A 574 26.80 -21.81 10.16
C SER A 574 27.74 -21.61 11.35
N ARG A 575 27.33 -22.00 12.57
CA ARG A 575 28.10 -21.85 13.83
C ARG A 575 28.10 -23.11 14.68
N PRO A 576 28.72 -24.18 14.23
CA PRO A 576 28.62 -25.51 14.86
C PRO A 576 29.11 -25.55 16.32
N GLY A 577 30.02 -24.64 16.74
CA GLY A 577 30.55 -24.60 18.10
C GLY A 577 29.68 -23.89 19.14
N LYS A 578 28.62 -23.18 18.77
CA LYS A 578 27.73 -22.46 19.70
C LYS A 578 26.49 -23.28 20.03
N THR A 579 26.12 -23.32 21.31
CA THR A 579 24.84 -23.90 21.74
C THR A 579 23.72 -22.94 21.41
N LEU A 580 22.60 -23.48 20.92
CA LEU A 580 21.38 -22.73 20.67
C LEU A 580 20.18 -23.58 21.06
N ARG A 581 19.43 -23.13 22.05
CA ARG A 581 18.14 -23.74 22.44
C ARG A 581 17.01 -22.81 22.05
N VAL A 582 16.00 -23.36 21.39
CA VAL A 582 14.84 -22.62 20.88
C VAL A 582 13.59 -23.10 21.59
N TYR A 583 12.93 -22.23 22.33
CA TYR A 583 11.63 -22.48 22.94
C TYR A 583 10.55 -21.99 21.97
N PHE A 584 9.71 -22.90 21.53
CA PHE A 584 8.66 -22.65 20.56
C PHE A 584 7.29 -22.65 21.27
N LEU A 585 6.71 -21.46 21.49
CA LEU A 585 5.42 -21.30 22.16
C LEU A 585 4.29 -21.20 21.13
N ILE A 586 3.34 -22.12 21.19
CA ILE A 586 2.18 -22.12 20.33
C ILE A 586 0.92 -22.51 21.10
N TYR A 587 -0.20 -21.87 20.78
CA TYR A 587 -1.47 -22.33 21.33
C TYR A 587 -1.93 -23.62 20.62
N GLY A 588 -2.00 -24.75 21.34
CA GLY A 588 -2.51 -26.03 20.83
C GLY A 588 -3.99 -25.98 20.50
N GLY A 589 -4.38 -26.54 19.36
CA GLY A 589 -5.76 -26.52 18.85
C GLY A 589 -6.30 -25.14 18.50
N SER A 590 -5.41 -24.18 18.22
CA SER A 590 -5.76 -22.81 17.90
C SER A 590 -5.71 -22.49 16.40
N THR A 591 -6.28 -21.35 16.05
CA THR A 591 -6.12 -20.79 14.69
C THR A 591 -4.68 -20.35 14.38
N GLU A 592 -3.87 -20.10 15.40
CA GLU A 592 -2.43 -19.82 15.24
C GLU A 592 -1.68 -21.07 14.73
N GLU A 593 -1.87 -22.20 15.40
CA GLU A 593 -1.29 -23.50 14.99
C GLU A 593 -1.77 -23.89 13.58
N GLN A 594 -3.09 -23.78 13.34
CA GLN A 594 -3.67 -24.07 12.03
C GLN A 594 -3.06 -23.21 10.92
N LYS A 595 -2.84 -21.92 11.19
CA LYS A 595 -2.22 -20.97 10.25
C LYS A 595 -0.78 -21.38 9.93
N TYR A 596 0.00 -21.77 10.94
CA TYR A 596 1.38 -22.22 10.79
C TYR A 596 1.46 -23.51 9.94
N LEU A 597 0.67 -24.53 10.28
CA LEU A 597 0.61 -25.79 9.55
C LEU A 597 0.10 -25.61 8.11
N THR A 598 -0.92 -24.77 7.94
CA THR A 598 -1.46 -24.46 6.60
C THR A 598 -0.42 -23.76 5.73
N ALA A 599 0.40 -22.86 6.29
CA ALA A 599 1.45 -22.16 5.56
C ALA A 599 2.55 -23.16 5.11
N LEU A 600 2.96 -24.09 5.98
CA LEU A 600 3.90 -25.16 5.62
C LEU A 600 3.34 -26.07 4.52
N ALA A 601 2.08 -26.49 4.65
CA ALA A 601 1.42 -27.34 3.66
C ALA A 601 1.29 -26.64 2.30
N LYS A 602 0.98 -25.34 2.28
CA LYS A 602 0.90 -24.53 1.05
C LYS A 602 2.24 -24.41 0.36
N GLU A 603 3.29 -24.13 1.11
CA GLU A 603 4.63 -24.06 0.54
C GLU A 603 5.08 -25.40 -0.04
N LYS A 604 4.85 -26.50 0.68
CA LYS A 604 5.14 -27.86 0.20
C LYS A 604 4.41 -28.15 -1.11
N ARG A 605 3.10 -27.89 -1.17
CA ARG A 605 2.28 -28.06 -2.39
C ARG A 605 2.79 -27.19 -3.54
N ALA A 606 3.21 -25.94 -3.25
CA ALA A 606 3.77 -25.04 -4.25
C ALA A 606 5.05 -25.60 -4.86
N PHE A 607 5.96 -26.14 -4.06
CA PHE A 607 7.17 -26.80 -4.58
C PHE A 607 6.86 -28.09 -5.34
N GLU A 608 5.93 -28.90 -4.87
CA GLU A 608 5.48 -30.10 -5.59
C GLU A 608 4.90 -29.74 -6.97
N HIS A 609 4.12 -28.65 -7.03
CA HIS A 609 3.60 -28.10 -8.30
C HIS A 609 4.74 -27.63 -9.22
N LEU A 610 5.68 -26.84 -8.68
CA LEU A 610 6.84 -26.37 -9.42
C LEU A 610 7.74 -27.48 -9.95
N ILE A 611 7.90 -28.57 -9.18
CA ILE A 611 8.67 -29.76 -9.60
C ILE A 611 7.95 -30.46 -10.77
N ARG A 612 6.62 -30.57 -10.71
CA ARG A 612 5.82 -31.15 -11.82
C ARG A 612 5.89 -30.26 -13.06
N GLU A 613 5.71 -28.95 -12.92
CA GLU A 613 5.85 -28.04 -14.04
C GLU A 613 7.24 -28.09 -14.66
N LYS A 614 8.29 -28.09 -13.84
CA LYS A 614 9.68 -28.25 -14.32
C LYS A 614 9.87 -29.53 -15.11
N ALA A 615 9.26 -30.65 -14.69
CA ALA A 615 9.36 -31.91 -15.40
C ALA A 615 8.64 -31.93 -16.76
N THR A 616 7.61 -31.06 -16.92
CA THR A 616 6.82 -30.92 -18.15
C THR A 616 7.26 -29.78 -19.05
N MET A 617 8.15 -28.89 -18.56
CA MET A 617 8.65 -27.76 -19.34
C MET A 617 9.42 -28.23 -20.57
N VAL A 618 9.02 -27.70 -21.72
CA VAL A 618 9.77 -27.87 -22.96
C VAL A 618 11.04 -27.01 -22.88
N VAL A 619 12.21 -27.64 -22.83
CA VAL A 619 13.48 -26.93 -22.91
C VAL A 619 13.70 -26.53 -24.38
N PRO A 620 13.79 -25.23 -24.71
CA PRO A 620 14.11 -24.82 -26.08
C PRO A 620 15.49 -25.36 -26.46
N GLU A 621 15.57 -25.98 -27.62
CA GLU A 621 16.80 -26.52 -28.16
C GLU A 621 17.85 -25.40 -28.34
N GLU A 622 19.05 -25.58 -27.80
CA GLU A 622 20.15 -24.64 -28.05
C GLU A 622 20.61 -24.82 -29.53
N ARG A 623 20.25 -23.87 -30.33
CA ARG A 623 20.70 -23.82 -31.73
C ARG A 623 22.05 -23.11 -31.80
N GLU A 624 23.12 -23.86 -31.67
CA GLU A 624 24.47 -23.35 -31.90
C GLU A 624 24.56 -22.68 -33.29
N GLY A 625 24.84 -21.37 -33.30
CA GLY A 625 25.17 -20.60 -34.50
C GLY A 625 24.02 -20.18 -35.42
N ARG A 626 22.75 -20.39 -35.09
CA ARG A 626 21.60 -19.82 -35.80
C ARG A 626 21.00 -18.66 -35.04
N GLU A 627 20.59 -17.61 -35.76
CA GLU A 627 19.92 -16.44 -35.16
C GLU A 627 18.72 -16.88 -34.34
N ASP A 628 18.79 -16.66 -33.05
CA ASP A 628 17.66 -16.85 -32.12
C ASP A 628 16.61 -15.80 -32.50
N THR A 629 15.68 -16.17 -33.37
CA THR A 629 14.47 -15.39 -33.59
C THR A 629 13.52 -15.58 -32.38
N ASN A 630 13.91 -15.04 -31.25
CA ASN A 630 13.02 -14.99 -30.12
C ASN A 630 11.91 -13.99 -30.43
N LEU A 631 10.72 -14.48 -30.71
CA LEU A 631 9.54 -13.68 -31.04
C LEU A 631 9.22 -12.63 -29.96
N ASP A 632 9.60 -12.87 -28.71
CA ASP A 632 9.41 -11.92 -27.62
C ASP A 632 10.36 -10.70 -27.70
N LEU A 633 11.49 -10.85 -28.38
CA LEU A 633 12.45 -9.75 -28.65
C LEU A 633 12.17 -9.04 -29.97
N ALA A 634 11.44 -9.67 -30.89
CA ALA A 634 11.16 -9.08 -32.19
C ALA A 634 10.37 -7.77 -32.05
N ARG A 635 10.81 -6.76 -32.79
CA ARG A 635 10.03 -5.54 -33.04
C ARG A 635 9.29 -5.72 -34.35
N ASN A 636 7.98 -5.50 -34.35
CA ASN A 636 7.17 -5.52 -35.56
C ASN A 636 7.47 -4.22 -36.35
N LEU A 637 8.63 -4.15 -36.97
CA LEU A 637 8.89 -3.11 -37.96
C LEU A 637 8.04 -3.47 -39.17
N GLU A 638 6.93 -2.77 -39.42
CA GLU A 638 6.23 -2.89 -40.68
C GLU A 638 7.25 -2.62 -41.81
N PRO A 639 7.38 -3.54 -42.77
CA PRO A 639 8.23 -3.25 -43.92
C PRO A 639 7.68 -1.98 -44.56
N ALA A 640 8.57 -1.01 -44.81
CA ALA A 640 8.24 0.33 -45.31
C ALA A 640 7.53 0.32 -46.69
N ASN A 641 7.14 -0.83 -47.17
CA ASN A 641 6.56 -1.03 -48.52
C ASN A 641 5.46 -2.10 -48.54
N ALA A 642 4.31 -1.82 -48.01
CA ALA A 642 3.08 -2.54 -48.42
C ALA A 642 2.10 -1.62 -49.13
N THR A 643 2.52 -0.50 -49.67
CA THR A 643 1.69 0.27 -50.59
C THR A 643 2.28 0.18 -51.99
N THR A 644 1.68 -0.72 -52.73
CA THR A 644 1.67 -0.76 -54.20
C THR A 644 1.71 0.64 -54.82
N ASN A 645 2.88 1.10 -55.18
CA ASN A 645 3.07 2.10 -56.21
C ASN A 645 4.23 1.67 -57.11
N THR A 646 3.94 0.66 -57.93
CA THR A 646 4.80 0.16 -59.01
C THR A 646 4.93 1.12 -60.19
N ARG A 647 4.76 2.44 -59.98
CA ARG A 647 4.85 3.43 -61.10
C ARG A 647 5.60 4.70 -60.72
N LYS A 648 6.77 4.60 -60.10
CA LYS A 648 7.77 5.66 -60.12
C LYS A 648 9.18 5.05 -60.21
N ALA A 649 9.60 4.84 -61.42
CA ALA A 649 11.02 4.67 -61.72
C ALA A 649 11.76 5.98 -61.41
N GLY A 650 12.78 5.93 -60.55
CA GLY A 650 13.77 7.01 -60.41
C GLY A 650 13.63 7.99 -59.26
N GLY A 651 13.00 7.64 -58.14
CA GLY A 651 13.05 8.43 -56.89
C GLY A 651 14.03 7.83 -55.91
N GLN A 652 15.04 8.61 -55.44
CA GLN A 652 15.81 8.26 -54.27
C GLN A 652 14.85 8.06 -53.07
N GLU A 653 14.85 6.85 -52.53
CA GLU A 653 14.16 6.59 -51.25
C GLU A 653 14.85 7.42 -50.17
N GLN A 654 14.21 8.49 -49.71
CA GLN A 654 14.61 9.11 -48.49
C GLN A 654 14.41 8.08 -47.37
N PRO A 655 15.39 7.83 -46.51
CA PRO A 655 15.23 6.96 -45.35
C PRO A 655 14.09 7.51 -44.50
N LYS A 656 13.02 6.75 -44.38
CA LYS A 656 11.88 7.13 -43.57
C LYS A 656 12.33 7.14 -42.11
N GLU A 657 12.30 8.30 -41.47
CA GLU A 657 12.58 8.37 -40.03
C GLU A 657 11.68 7.40 -39.28
N PRO A 658 12.22 6.66 -38.28
CA PRO A 658 11.45 5.75 -37.48
C PRO A 658 10.33 6.52 -36.76
N SER A 659 9.16 5.94 -36.72
CA SER A 659 8.00 6.55 -36.05
C SER A 659 8.21 6.59 -34.55
N ARG A 660 8.13 7.78 -33.94
CA ARG A 660 8.41 7.99 -32.52
C ARG A 660 7.19 8.52 -31.74
N VAL A 661 7.12 8.19 -30.45
CA VAL A 661 6.11 8.67 -29.51
C VAL A 661 6.79 9.25 -28.30
N ILE A 662 6.38 10.44 -27.88
CA ILE A 662 6.84 11.03 -26.63
C ILE A 662 5.94 10.52 -25.51
N VAL A 663 6.56 10.02 -24.45
CA VAL A 663 5.88 9.35 -23.33
C VAL A 663 6.32 10.00 -22.03
N ASP A 664 5.33 10.34 -21.19
CA ASP A 664 5.62 10.83 -19.84
C ASP A 664 6.35 9.74 -19.04
N MET A 665 7.41 10.12 -18.32
CA MET A 665 8.19 9.20 -17.50
C MET A 665 7.36 8.47 -16.43
N ARG A 666 6.22 8.99 -16.00
CA ARG A 666 5.31 8.37 -15.04
C ARG A 666 4.55 7.18 -15.65
N GLU A 667 4.34 7.20 -16.97
CA GLU A 667 3.62 6.15 -17.69
C GLU A 667 4.38 4.83 -17.85
N PHE A 668 5.69 4.82 -17.62
CA PHE A 668 6.47 3.57 -17.63
C PHE A 668 6.07 2.56 -16.54
N ARG A 669 5.24 2.95 -15.59
CA ARG A 669 4.63 2.02 -14.64
C ARG A 669 3.58 1.10 -15.27
N SER A 670 3.09 1.46 -16.45
CA SER A 670 2.11 0.69 -17.22
C SER A 670 2.78 -0.18 -18.28
N GLU A 671 2.03 -1.15 -18.81
CA GLU A 671 2.49 -2.05 -19.86
C GLU A 671 2.59 -1.37 -21.23
N LEU A 672 1.83 -0.29 -21.45
CA LEU A 672 1.65 0.34 -22.75
C LEU A 672 2.97 0.80 -23.43
N PRO A 673 3.92 1.46 -22.75
CA PRO A 673 5.18 1.84 -23.37
C PRO A 673 5.96 0.64 -23.93
N SER A 674 6.02 -0.47 -23.19
CA SER A 674 6.66 -1.71 -23.66
C SER A 674 5.97 -2.28 -24.92
N MET A 675 4.64 -2.19 -24.98
CA MET A 675 3.86 -2.64 -26.14
C MET A 675 4.07 -1.76 -27.38
N LEU A 676 4.12 -0.45 -27.19
CA LEU A 676 4.41 0.51 -28.27
C LEU A 676 5.80 0.24 -28.87
N HIS A 677 6.79 0.05 -28.01
CA HIS A 677 8.15 -0.30 -28.47
C HIS A 677 8.19 -1.65 -29.21
N ARG A 678 7.44 -2.66 -28.73
CA ARG A 678 7.31 -3.97 -29.38
C ARG A 678 6.72 -3.86 -30.79
N ARG A 679 5.80 -2.90 -31.00
CA ARG A 679 5.15 -2.65 -32.28
C ARG A 679 5.95 -1.76 -33.24
N GLY A 680 7.19 -1.45 -32.88
CA GLY A 680 8.12 -0.73 -33.77
C GLY A 680 8.16 0.78 -33.60
N LEU A 681 7.40 1.35 -32.63
CA LEU A 681 7.50 2.77 -32.31
C LEU A 681 8.72 3.04 -31.42
N ASP A 682 9.48 4.06 -31.74
CA ASP A 682 10.53 4.55 -30.86
C ASP A 682 9.93 5.40 -29.74
N ILE A 683 10.37 5.14 -28.52
CA ILE A 683 9.84 5.82 -27.33
C ILE A 683 10.84 6.87 -26.89
N GLU A 684 10.39 8.11 -26.82
CA GLU A 684 11.15 9.23 -26.29
C GLU A 684 10.63 9.61 -24.90
N PRO A 685 11.36 9.24 -23.81
CA PRO A 685 10.95 9.50 -22.45
C PRO A 685 11.18 10.96 -22.08
N VAL A 686 10.12 11.66 -21.70
CA VAL A 686 10.15 13.07 -21.30
C VAL A 686 9.28 13.27 -20.05
N THR A 687 9.60 14.25 -19.24
CA THR A 687 8.67 14.66 -18.18
C THR A 687 7.69 15.67 -18.79
N LEU A 688 6.42 15.28 -18.90
CA LEU A 688 5.37 16.10 -19.47
C LEU A 688 4.52 16.73 -18.35
N GLU A 689 4.22 18.01 -18.49
CA GLU A 689 3.22 18.66 -17.62
C GLU A 689 1.80 18.52 -18.19
N VAL A 690 1.68 18.41 -19.52
CA VAL A 690 0.40 18.35 -20.23
C VAL A 690 0.30 17.04 -21.02
N GLY A 691 -0.60 16.16 -20.60
CA GLY A 691 -0.86 14.86 -21.24
C GLY A 691 0.15 13.79 -20.85
N ASP A 692 -0.19 12.55 -21.19
CA ASP A 692 0.62 11.35 -20.90
C ASP A 692 1.41 10.86 -22.13
N TYR A 693 0.85 11.05 -23.33
CA TYR A 693 1.46 10.64 -24.61
C TYR A 693 1.28 11.73 -25.67
N ILE A 694 2.34 12.02 -26.42
CA ILE A 694 2.25 12.90 -27.61
C ILE A 694 2.55 12.07 -28.84
N LEU A 695 1.52 11.89 -29.67
CA LEU A 695 1.59 11.06 -30.87
C LEU A 695 2.03 11.85 -32.09
N THR A 696 1.61 13.10 -32.21
CA THR A 696 1.93 14.03 -33.30
C THR A 696 2.03 15.44 -32.73
N PRO A 697 2.60 16.43 -33.41
CA PRO A 697 2.66 17.80 -32.90
C PRO A 697 1.29 18.38 -32.51
N ASP A 698 0.21 17.90 -33.14
CA ASP A 698 -1.16 18.35 -32.87
C ASP A 698 -1.96 17.46 -31.89
N THR A 699 -1.49 16.24 -31.61
CA THR A 699 -2.27 15.21 -30.90
C THR A 699 -1.63 14.83 -29.57
N CYS A 700 -2.29 15.18 -28.49
CA CYS A 700 -1.95 14.81 -27.13
C CYS A 700 -3.00 13.84 -26.56
N VAL A 701 -2.56 12.83 -25.84
CA VAL A 701 -3.41 11.82 -25.21
C VAL A 701 -3.22 11.83 -23.71
N GLU A 702 -4.31 11.93 -22.97
CA GLU A 702 -4.40 11.66 -21.53
C GLU A 702 -5.03 10.28 -21.35
N ARG A 703 -4.32 9.37 -20.72
CA ARG A 703 -4.75 7.99 -20.50
C ARG A 703 -5.32 7.83 -19.08
N LYS A 704 -6.50 7.27 -18.99
CA LYS A 704 -7.16 7.00 -17.69
C LYS A 704 -7.65 5.56 -17.61
N SER A 705 -7.29 4.86 -16.55
CA SER A 705 -8.02 3.66 -16.14
C SER A 705 -9.42 4.04 -15.65
N VAL A 706 -10.36 3.09 -15.66
CA VAL A 706 -11.74 3.37 -15.20
C VAL A 706 -11.76 3.86 -13.75
N SER A 707 -10.94 3.32 -12.88
CA SER A 707 -10.83 3.74 -11.47
C SER A 707 -10.31 5.18 -11.33
N ASP A 708 -9.25 5.52 -12.07
CA ASP A 708 -8.68 6.87 -12.07
C ASP A 708 -9.60 7.89 -12.71
N LEU A 709 -10.36 7.48 -13.74
CA LEU A 709 -11.39 8.31 -14.35
C LEU A 709 -12.43 8.75 -13.32
N ILE A 710 -12.98 7.80 -12.56
CA ILE A 710 -13.99 8.08 -11.53
C ILE A 710 -13.42 9.03 -10.47
N GLY A 711 -12.23 8.75 -9.96
CA GLY A 711 -11.56 9.60 -8.95
C GLY A 711 -11.25 11.01 -9.48
N SER A 712 -10.77 11.11 -10.72
CA SER A 712 -10.42 12.39 -11.37
C SER A 712 -11.65 13.24 -11.72
N LEU A 713 -12.77 12.60 -12.06
CA LEU A 713 -14.05 13.29 -12.26
C LEU A 713 -14.65 13.80 -10.93
N GLN A 714 -14.45 13.06 -9.83
CA GLN A 714 -14.94 13.49 -8.51
C GLN A 714 -14.15 14.65 -7.94
N SER A 715 -12.83 14.63 -8.10
CA SER A 715 -11.92 15.69 -7.61
C SER A 715 -11.86 16.93 -8.50
N GLY A 716 -12.39 16.89 -9.73
CA GLY A 716 -12.26 17.96 -10.73
C GLY A 716 -10.91 17.98 -11.47
N ARG A 717 -9.97 17.12 -11.13
CA ARG A 717 -8.63 17.05 -11.75
C ARG A 717 -8.70 16.83 -13.27
N LEU A 718 -9.62 15.98 -13.74
CA LEU A 718 -9.76 15.71 -15.17
C LEU A 718 -10.17 16.96 -15.96
N TYR A 719 -11.00 17.83 -15.38
CA TYR A 719 -11.38 19.09 -16.01
C TYR A 719 -10.17 19.99 -16.24
N THR A 720 -9.30 20.13 -15.25
CA THR A 720 -8.06 20.92 -15.35
C THR A 720 -7.10 20.32 -16.39
N GLN A 721 -6.95 19.01 -16.42
CA GLN A 721 -6.13 18.32 -17.43
C GLN A 721 -6.67 18.55 -18.85
N CYS A 722 -7.98 18.42 -19.08
CA CYS A 722 -8.62 18.68 -20.37
C CYS A 722 -8.48 20.15 -20.81
N LEU A 723 -8.53 21.09 -19.86
CA LEU A 723 -8.34 22.51 -20.13
C LEU A 723 -6.92 22.76 -20.66
N SER A 724 -5.89 22.24 -19.98
CA SER A 724 -4.50 22.34 -20.42
C SER A 724 -4.27 21.72 -21.78
N MET A 725 -4.75 20.49 -22.02
CA MET A 725 -4.61 19.83 -23.32
C MET A 725 -5.29 20.57 -24.47
N THR A 726 -6.49 21.11 -24.23
CA THR A 726 -7.25 21.85 -25.28
C THR A 726 -6.58 23.18 -25.63
N ARG A 727 -5.81 23.74 -24.69
CA ARG A 727 -5.07 24.99 -24.87
C ARG A 727 -3.88 24.81 -25.81
N TYR A 728 -3.09 23.76 -25.57
CA TYR A 728 -1.82 23.55 -26.29
C TYR A 728 -1.91 22.69 -27.53
N TYR A 729 -2.88 21.78 -27.60
CA TYR A 729 -2.99 20.84 -28.70
C TYR A 729 -4.29 20.98 -29.46
N LYS A 730 -4.22 20.90 -30.79
CA LYS A 730 -5.42 21.01 -31.65
C LYS A 730 -6.35 19.81 -31.52
N LYS A 731 -5.79 18.64 -31.17
CA LYS A 731 -6.50 17.35 -31.10
C LYS A 731 -6.25 16.69 -29.76
N PRO A 732 -6.82 17.23 -28.66
CA PRO A 732 -6.74 16.59 -27.36
C PRO A 732 -7.60 15.32 -27.35
N VAL A 733 -7.02 14.24 -26.78
CA VAL A 733 -7.66 12.92 -26.69
C VAL A 733 -7.67 12.47 -25.24
N LEU A 734 -8.84 12.10 -24.74
CA LEU A 734 -9.02 11.38 -23.50
C LEU A 734 -9.18 9.89 -23.83
N LEU A 735 -8.19 9.08 -23.48
CA LEU A 735 -8.21 7.65 -23.66
C LEU A 735 -8.69 6.98 -22.38
N ILE A 736 -9.82 6.30 -22.44
CA ILE A 736 -10.33 5.49 -21.33
C ILE A 736 -9.97 4.04 -21.62
N GLU A 737 -9.09 3.50 -20.82
CA GLU A 737 -8.59 2.13 -20.97
C GLU A 737 -9.24 1.21 -19.94
N PHE A 738 -9.80 0.12 -20.45
CA PHE A 738 -10.38 -0.93 -19.64
C PHE A 738 -9.33 -2.02 -19.37
N ASP A 739 -9.48 -2.66 -18.23
CA ASP A 739 -8.66 -3.81 -17.88
C ASP A 739 -9.18 -5.05 -18.64
N PRO A 740 -8.33 -5.82 -19.33
CA PRO A 740 -8.76 -7.04 -20.03
C PRO A 740 -9.45 -8.06 -19.14
N ALA A 741 -9.11 -8.07 -17.85
CA ALA A 741 -9.71 -8.96 -16.85
C ALA A 741 -11.07 -8.45 -16.34
N LYS A 742 -11.50 -7.24 -16.76
CA LYS A 742 -12.74 -6.59 -16.31
C LYS A 742 -13.74 -6.46 -17.46
N PRO A 743 -15.06 -6.50 -17.18
CA PRO A 743 -16.06 -6.21 -18.20
C PRO A 743 -15.91 -4.79 -18.76
N PHE A 744 -16.14 -4.66 -20.05
CA PHE A 744 -16.15 -3.38 -20.75
C PHE A 744 -17.41 -2.59 -20.37
N SER A 745 -17.46 -2.06 -19.16
CA SER A 745 -18.57 -1.32 -18.61
C SER A 745 -18.12 -0.28 -17.60
N LEU A 746 -18.71 0.91 -17.62
CA LEU A 746 -18.47 1.98 -16.64
C LEU A 746 -19.29 1.83 -15.37
N MET A 747 -20.44 1.16 -15.44
CA MET A 747 -21.43 1.08 -14.37
C MET A 747 -21.76 -0.38 -14.04
N ALA A 748 -22.06 -0.66 -12.78
CA ALA A 748 -22.60 -1.95 -12.39
C ALA A 748 -24.01 -2.16 -12.95
N ARG A 749 -24.36 -3.42 -13.27
CA ARG A 749 -25.72 -3.76 -13.77
C ARG A 749 -26.83 -3.37 -12.79
N SER A 750 -26.53 -3.31 -11.49
CA SER A 750 -27.46 -2.87 -10.44
C SER A 750 -27.82 -1.39 -10.55
N ASP A 751 -26.94 -0.57 -11.11
CA ASP A 751 -27.07 0.88 -11.12
C ASP A 751 -27.86 1.40 -12.33
N PHE A 752 -28.11 0.55 -13.33
CA PHE A 752 -28.96 0.87 -14.50
C PHE A 752 -30.43 1.17 -14.15
N ARG A 753 -30.87 0.88 -12.93
CA ARG A 753 -32.25 1.11 -12.47
C ARG A 753 -32.44 2.39 -11.66
N GLN A 754 -31.34 3.12 -11.36
CA GLN A 754 -31.43 4.37 -10.63
C GLN A 754 -31.60 5.56 -11.57
N GLU A 755 -32.36 6.57 -11.14
CA GLU A 755 -32.50 7.82 -11.87
C GLU A 755 -31.13 8.46 -12.13
N ILE A 756 -30.94 9.01 -13.34
CA ILE A 756 -29.69 9.66 -13.74
C ILE A 756 -29.43 10.84 -12.81
N SER A 757 -28.41 10.72 -11.98
CA SER A 757 -28.02 11.77 -11.05
C SER A 757 -26.89 12.61 -11.65
N SER A 758 -26.79 13.88 -11.25
CA SER A 758 -25.68 14.78 -11.65
C SER A 758 -24.31 14.31 -11.14
N THR A 759 -24.30 13.33 -10.24
CA THR A 759 -23.11 12.71 -9.69
C THR A 759 -22.60 11.52 -10.50
N ASP A 760 -23.36 11.04 -11.46
CA ASP A 760 -23.05 9.90 -12.31
C ASP A 760 -21.86 10.18 -13.23
N VAL A 761 -21.02 9.18 -13.44
CA VAL A 761 -19.83 9.23 -14.32
C VAL A 761 -20.24 9.64 -15.73
N SER A 762 -21.33 9.07 -16.26
CA SER A 762 -21.85 9.37 -17.60
C SER A 762 -22.29 10.82 -17.73
N SER A 763 -22.99 11.36 -16.74
CA SER A 763 -23.42 12.77 -16.71
C SER A 763 -22.23 13.73 -16.67
N LYS A 764 -21.23 13.42 -15.87
CA LYS A 764 -19.99 14.23 -15.78
C LYS A 764 -19.18 14.18 -17.07
N LEU A 765 -19.08 13.02 -17.73
CA LEU A 765 -18.42 12.89 -19.04
C LEU A 765 -19.18 13.68 -20.11
N THR A 766 -20.51 13.65 -20.11
CA THR A 766 -21.33 14.46 -21.03
C THR A 766 -21.07 15.95 -20.81
N LEU A 767 -21.04 16.41 -19.57
CA LEU A 767 -20.72 17.82 -19.25
C LEU A 767 -19.31 18.19 -19.70
N LEU A 768 -18.34 17.27 -19.55
CA LEU A 768 -16.97 17.48 -19.99
C LEU A 768 -16.89 17.67 -21.52
N THR A 769 -17.59 16.84 -22.30
CA THR A 769 -17.60 16.94 -23.77
C THR A 769 -18.32 18.19 -24.25
N LEU A 770 -19.39 18.61 -23.58
CA LEU A 770 -20.07 19.88 -23.88
C LEU A 770 -19.16 21.09 -23.63
N HIS A 771 -18.35 21.04 -22.58
CA HIS A 771 -17.42 22.14 -22.26
C HIS A 771 -16.20 22.16 -23.19
N PHE A 772 -15.69 21.00 -23.58
CA PHE A 772 -14.52 20.85 -24.46
C PHE A 772 -14.89 20.19 -25.80
N PRO A 773 -15.45 20.91 -26.77
CA PRO A 773 -15.95 20.33 -28.04
C PRO A 773 -14.85 19.77 -28.94
N ARG A 774 -13.56 20.13 -28.72
CA ARG A 774 -12.41 19.55 -29.44
C ARG A 774 -11.89 18.26 -28.82
N LEU A 775 -12.25 17.98 -27.56
CA LEU A 775 -11.83 16.79 -26.85
C LEU A 775 -12.46 15.54 -27.48
N ARG A 776 -11.64 14.57 -27.84
CA ARG A 776 -12.09 13.27 -28.31
C ARG A 776 -11.96 12.24 -27.22
N ILE A 777 -13.03 11.48 -26.98
CA ILE A 777 -12.99 10.36 -26.03
C ILE A 777 -12.84 9.07 -26.83
N LEU A 778 -11.81 8.30 -26.52
CA LEU A 778 -11.52 7.00 -27.08
C LEU A 778 -11.62 5.92 -26.00
N TRP A 779 -12.19 4.79 -26.37
CA TRP A 779 -12.43 3.67 -25.48
C TRP A 779 -11.63 2.48 -25.96
N CYS A 780 -10.71 1.99 -25.13
CA CYS A 780 -9.88 0.85 -25.46
C CYS A 780 -10.11 -0.29 -24.47
N PRO A 781 -10.36 -1.51 -24.96
CA PRO A 781 -10.62 -2.67 -24.10
C PRO A 781 -9.35 -3.22 -23.41
N SER A 782 -8.17 -2.86 -23.90
CA SER A 782 -6.91 -3.36 -23.35
C SER A 782 -5.73 -2.48 -23.80
N PRO A 783 -4.57 -2.54 -23.10
CA PRO A 783 -3.34 -1.89 -23.54
C PRO A 783 -2.87 -2.32 -24.96
N HIS A 784 -3.15 -3.56 -25.36
CA HIS A 784 -2.88 -4.05 -26.73
C HIS A 784 -3.67 -3.27 -27.79
N ALA A 785 -4.97 -3.07 -27.54
CA ALA A 785 -5.82 -2.29 -28.45
C ALA A 785 -5.39 -0.82 -28.46
N THR A 786 -4.96 -0.27 -27.31
CA THR A 786 -4.41 1.09 -27.24
C THR A 786 -3.17 1.23 -28.10
N ALA A 787 -2.26 0.26 -28.08
CA ALA A 787 -1.05 0.29 -28.88
C ALA A 787 -1.34 0.23 -30.39
N GLU A 788 -2.33 -0.57 -30.81
CA GLU A 788 -2.81 -0.59 -32.21
C GLU A 788 -3.43 0.74 -32.62
N LEU A 789 -4.29 1.28 -31.78
CA LEU A 789 -4.90 2.58 -31.99
C LEU A 789 -3.86 3.70 -32.18
N PHE A 790 -2.79 3.70 -31.38
CA PHE A 790 -1.74 4.70 -31.49
C PHE A 790 -0.97 4.60 -32.82
N LEU A 791 -0.72 3.39 -33.31
CA LEU A 791 -0.14 3.17 -34.63
C LEU A 791 -1.03 3.75 -35.73
N GLU A 792 -2.31 3.47 -35.70
CA GLU A 792 -3.26 3.98 -36.70
C GLU A 792 -3.42 5.52 -36.61
N LEU A 793 -3.46 6.08 -35.40
CA LEU A 793 -3.54 7.53 -35.22
C LEU A 793 -2.28 8.27 -35.72
N LYS A 794 -1.12 7.61 -35.74
CA LYS A 794 0.15 8.17 -36.24
C LYS A 794 0.33 8.01 -37.74
N ARG A 795 -0.34 7.06 -38.36
CA ARG A 795 -0.12 6.69 -39.74
C ARG A 795 -0.22 7.89 -40.70
N GLY A 796 0.88 8.17 -41.41
CA GLY A 796 0.95 9.26 -42.38
C GLY A 796 0.95 10.67 -41.79
N ARG A 797 1.29 10.82 -40.52
CA ARG A 797 1.39 12.13 -39.83
C ARG A 797 2.83 12.48 -39.49
N SER A 798 3.07 13.75 -39.23
CA SER A 798 4.36 14.28 -38.80
C SER A 798 4.75 13.76 -37.40
N GLU A 799 6.04 13.55 -37.19
CA GLU A 799 6.59 13.11 -35.92
C GLU A 799 6.60 14.25 -34.88
N PRO A 800 6.37 13.98 -33.58
CA PRO A 800 6.42 14.97 -32.54
C PRO A 800 7.87 15.36 -32.18
N ASP A 801 8.06 16.59 -31.72
CA ASP A 801 9.34 17.09 -31.21
C ASP A 801 9.33 17.10 -29.67
N ALA A 802 10.30 16.40 -29.07
CA ALA A 802 10.43 16.28 -27.62
C ALA A 802 10.81 17.60 -26.94
N ALA A 803 11.65 18.42 -27.59
CA ALA A 803 12.05 19.69 -27.04
C ALA A 803 10.87 20.68 -26.97
N ALA A 804 10.05 20.70 -28.04
CA ALA A 804 8.83 21.48 -28.08
C ALA A 804 7.80 21.02 -27.02
N ALA A 805 7.66 19.70 -26.83
CA ALA A 805 6.77 19.13 -25.84
C ALA A 805 7.19 19.41 -24.40
N GLN A 806 8.49 19.38 -24.12
CA GLN A 806 9.05 19.68 -22.81
C GLN A 806 8.98 21.16 -22.46
N ALA A 807 9.03 22.04 -23.47
CA ALA A 807 8.95 23.48 -23.29
C ALA A 807 7.53 23.96 -22.88
N ILE A 808 6.52 23.10 -23.02
CA ILE A 808 5.16 23.37 -22.57
C ILE A 808 5.11 23.18 -21.06
N THR A 809 5.25 24.28 -20.29
CA THR A 809 5.07 24.29 -18.84
C THR A 809 3.76 24.98 -18.50
N ALA A 810 3.01 24.43 -17.54
CA ALA A 810 1.72 24.99 -17.12
C ALA A 810 1.85 26.43 -16.59
N GLU A 811 3.03 26.83 -16.16
CA GLU A 811 3.33 28.18 -15.63
C GLU A 811 3.82 29.16 -16.70
N SER A 812 4.50 28.69 -17.76
CA SER A 812 5.12 29.58 -18.73
C SER A 812 4.11 30.36 -19.57
N ASP A 813 2.88 29.87 -19.68
CA ASP A 813 1.88 30.45 -20.56
C ASP A 813 0.86 31.37 -19.91
N MET A 814 0.78 31.32 -18.57
CA MET A 814 0.11 32.42 -17.87
C MET A 814 0.84 33.77 -18.11
N VAL A 815 2.13 33.68 -18.44
CA VAL A 815 2.98 34.84 -18.71
C VAL A 815 3.05 35.16 -20.21
N ALA A 816 3.10 34.19 -21.12
CA ALA A 816 3.37 34.47 -22.54
C ALA A 816 2.14 34.93 -23.35
N GLU A 817 0.97 34.29 -23.17
CA GLU A 817 -0.26 34.74 -23.86
C GLU A 817 -0.85 36.02 -23.26
N SER A 818 -0.58 36.31 -21.98
CA SER A 818 -0.99 37.52 -21.34
C SER A 818 -0.01 38.70 -21.62
N ALA A 819 1.26 38.41 -21.92
CA ALA A 819 2.26 39.41 -22.27
C ALA A 819 2.05 40.03 -23.67
N GLU A 820 1.38 39.27 -24.59
CA GLU A 820 1.10 39.83 -25.94
C GLU A 820 -0.21 40.62 -26.06
N LEU A 821 -1.16 40.46 -25.13
CA LEU A 821 -2.47 41.10 -25.22
C LEU A 821 -2.95 41.86 -23.96
N TYR A 822 -2.61 41.44 -22.75
CA TYR A 822 -3.05 42.10 -21.54
C TYR A 822 -2.13 41.81 -20.34
N ASN A 823 -1.84 42.82 -19.49
CA ASN A 823 -1.17 42.64 -18.20
C ASN A 823 -2.06 41.79 -17.26
N PRO A 824 -1.59 40.63 -16.74
CA PRO A 824 -2.41 39.77 -15.91
C PRO A 824 -2.87 40.36 -14.57
N GLY A 825 -2.13 41.33 -14.03
CA GLY A 825 -2.47 41.97 -12.78
C GLY A 825 -3.84 42.69 -12.78
N PRO A 826 -4.16 43.53 -13.78
CA PRO A 826 -5.48 44.10 -13.92
C PRO A 826 -6.60 43.09 -14.17
N TYR A 827 -6.32 42.01 -14.88
CA TYR A 827 -7.28 40.94 -15.14
C TYR A 827 -7.71 40.22 -13.86
N ASP A 828 -6.74 39.76 -13.09
CA ASP A 828 -7.00 39.08 -11.80
C ASP A 828 -7.69 40.02 -10.79
N PHE A 829 -7.33 41.27 -10.81
CA PHE A 829 -7.93 42.31 -9.97
C PHE A 829 -9.41 42.52 -10.35
N LEU A 830 -9.69 42.71 -11.65
CA LEU A 830 -11.05 42.89 -12.15
C LEU A 830 -11.97 41.72 -11.81
N LEU A 831 -11.51 40.46 -11.96
CA LEU A 831 -12.30 39.26 -11.63
C LEU A 831 -12.63 39.13 -10.14
N LYS A 832 -11.88 39.78 -9.26
CA LYS A 832 -12.15 39.82 -7.81
C LYS A 832 -13.15 40.88 -7.42
N MET A 833 -13.47 41.83 -8.34
CA MET A 833 -14.49 42.84 -8.07
C MET A 833 -15.90 42.28 -8.08
N PRO A 834 -16.79 42.72 -7.19
CA PRO A 834 -18.18 42.25 -7.15
C PRO A 834 -18.90 42.70 -8.43
N GLY A 835 -19.67 41.77 -9.02
CA GLY A 835 -20.39 42.01 -10.27
C GLY A 835 -19.58 41.75 -11.54
N VAL A 836 -18.28 41.59 -11.45
CA VAL A 836 -17.41 41.22 -12.58
C VAL A 836 -17.23 39.69 -12.66
N ASN A 837 -17.31 39.15 -13.88
CA ASN A 837 -17.14 37.73 -14.17
C ASN A 837 -16.45 37.54 -15.51
N ILE A 838 -16.10 36.27 -15.82
CA ILE A 838 -15.39 35.88 -17.03
C ILE A 838 -16.10 36.31 -18.33
N LYS A 839 -17.41 36.56 -18.29
CA LYS A 839 -18.18 36.95 -19.50
C LYS A 839 -18.16 38.46 -19.73
N ASN A 840 -18.10 39.28 -18.68
CA ASN A 840 -18.27 40.73 -18.76
C ASN A 840 -16.99 41.55 -18.55
N TYR A 841 -15.90 40.99 -17.99
CA TYR A 841 -14.67 41.72 -17.76
C TYR A 841 -14.06 42.34 -19.03
N ARG A 842 -14.16 41.63 -20.19
CA ARG A 842 -13.64 42.13 -21.46
C ARG A 842 -14.26 43.44 -21.91
N ALA A 843 -15.53 43.67 -21.60
CA ALA A 843 -16.21 44.91 -21.89
C ALA A 843 -15.64 46.07 -21.03
N LEU A 844 -15.27 45.81 -19.79
CA LEU A 844 -14.61 46.78 -18.91
C LEU A 844 -13.21 47.16 -19.42
N VAL A 845 -12.37 46.18 -19.74
CA VAL A 845 -11.01 46.37 -20.26
C VAL A 845 -11.01 47.11 -21.61
N LYS A 846 -12.03 46.88 -22.44
CA LYS A 846 -12.14 47.54 -23.75
C LYS A 846 -12.55 49.01 -23.67
N ASN A 847 -13.21 49.40 -22.58
CA ASN A 847 -13.79 50.74 -22.44
C ASN A 847 -13.19 51.57 -21.32
N ALA A 848 -12.21 51.05 -20.58
CA ALA A 848 -11.44 51.78 -19.55
C ALA A 848 -9.96 51.43 -19.69
N ASP A 849 -9.11 52.42 -19.92
CA ASP A 849 -7.66 52.22 -20.12
C ASP A 849 -6.93 51.94 -18.81
N ASN A 850 -7.49 52.41 -17.70
CA ASN A 850 -6.93 52.19 -16.36
C ASN A 850 -8.05 52.15 -15.28
N LEU A 851 -7.68 51.79 -14.06
CA LEU A 851 -8.60 51.71 -12.92
C LEU A 851 -9.19 53.07 -12.53
N ALA A 852 -8.46 54.14 -12.71
CA ALA A 852 -8.95 55.47 -12.43
C ALA A 852 -10.07 55.91 -13.40
N ASP A 853 -9.99 55.49 -14.65
CA ASP A 853 -11.05 55.71 -15.63
C ASP A 853 -12.26 54.82 -15.39
N LEU A 854 -12.02 53.60 -14.92
CA LEU A 854 -13.12 52.72 -14.49
C LEU A 854 -13.91 53.34 -13.31
N CYS A 855 -13.24 53.96 -12.35
CA CYS A 855 -13.88 54.63 -11.23
C CYS A 855 -14.67 55.91 -11.62
N LYS A 856 -14.38 56.49 -12.77
CA LYS A 856 -15.10 57.68 -13.29
C LYS A 856 -16.39 57.35 -14.02
N LEU A 857 -16.63 56.09 -14.35
CA LEU A 857 -17.80 55.67 -15.08
C LEU A 857 -19.05 55.74 -14.20
N SER A 858 -20.15 56.28 -14.76
CA SER A 858 -21.43 56.32 -14.07
C SER A 858 -22.05 54.91 -13.97
N GLN A 859 -22.92 54.74 -13.00
CA GLN A 859 -23.65 53.45 -12.80
C GLN A 859 -24.41 53.03 -14.06
N ASP A 860 -24.97 53.99 -14.84
CA ASP A 860 -25.72 53.66 -16.07
C ASP A 860 -24.80 53.17 -17.17
N LYS A 861 -23.61 53.78 -17.33
CA LYS A 861 -22.58 53.28 -18.28
C LYS A 861 -22.06 51.91 -17.89
N LEU A 862 -21.84 51.66 -16.59
CA LEU A 862 -21.47 50.32 -16.10
C LEU A 862 -22.57 49.30 -16.34
N ALA A 863 -23.84 49.67 -16.27
CA ALA A 863 -24.97 48.77 -16.55
C ALA A 863 -25.04 48.41 -18.04
N GLU A 864 -24.75 49.37 -18.92
CA GLU A 864 -24.66 49.13 -20.38
C GLU A 864 -23.48 48.18 -20.70
N LEU A 865 -22.30 48.39 -20.12
CA LEU A 865 -21.12 47.59 -20.36
C LEU A 865 -21.20 46.17 -19.78
N LEU A 866 -21.77 46.03 -18.60
CA LEU A 866 -21.89 44.74 -17.93
C LEU A 866 -23.15 43.95 -18.35
N GLY A 867 -24.09 44.59 -19.07
CA GLY A 867 -25.34 44.00 -19.50
C GLY A 867 -26.29 43.57 -18.36
N ASN A 868 -26.01 44.06 -17.12
CA ASN A 868 -26.82 43.72 -15.95
C ASN A 868 -26.74 44.85 -14.91
N ALA A 869 -27.89 45.49 -14.59
CA ALA A 869 -27.99 46.62 -13.67
C ALA A 869 -27.57 46.24 -12.22
N ASN A 870 -27.84 44.99 -11.77
CA ASN A 870 -27.44 44.55 -10.44
C ASN A 870 -25.91 44.39 -10.30
N ASN A 871 -25.25 43.86 -11.32
CA ASN A 871 -23.80 43.77 -11.37
C ASN A 871 -23.14 45.15 -11.40
N ALA A 872 -23.69 46.05 -12.19
CA ALA A 872 -23.23 47.43 -12.27
C ALA A 872 -23.38 48.19 -10.93
N LYS A 873 -24.51 47.99 -10.26
CA LYS A 873 -24.75 48.56 -8.92
C LYS A 873 -23.72 48.05 -7.89
N SER A 874 -23.48 46.74 -7.86
CA SER A 874 -22.52 46.11 -6.95
C SER A 874 -21.10 46.60 -7.20
N LEU A 875 -20.70 46.71 -8.49
CA LEU A 875 -19.39 47.24 -8.85
C LEU A 875 -19.27 48.72 -8.50
N TYR A 876 -20.28 49.53 -8.81
CA TYR A 876 -20.29 50.97 -8.53
C TYR A 876 -20.22 51.26 -7.01
N GLU A 877 -21.00 50.57 -6.20
CA GLU A 877 -20.95 50.63 -4.74
C GLU A 877 -19.57 50.26 -4.19
N PHE A 878 -18.96 49.19 -4.73
CA PHE A 878 -17.61 48.77 -4.33
C PHE A 878 -16.54 49.82 -4.65
N LEU A 879 -16.62 50.46 -5.81
CA LEU A 879 -15.64 51.46 -6.24
C LEU A 879 -15.77 52.82 -5.49
N HIS A 880 -16.97 53.16 -4.98
CA HIS A 880 -17.25 54.46 -4.39
C HIS A 880 -17.54 54.39 -2.88
N ASN A 881 -17.73 53.20 -2.28
CA ASN A 881 -17.89 53.14 -0.84
C ASN A 881 -16.60 53.43 -0.10
N VAL A 882 -16.70 54.34 0.88
CA VAL A 882 -15.59 54.59 1.82
C VAL A 882 -15.48 53.37 2.77
N ALA A 883 -14.34 52.74 2.79
CA ALA A 883 -14.06 51.67 3.75
C ALA A 883 -13.86 52.30 5.13
N ASP A 884 -14.86 52.22 6.00
CA ASP A 884 -14.70 52.47 7.42
C ASP A 884 -13.79 51.43 8.02
N VAL A 885 -12.53 51.76 8.21
CA VAL A 885 -11.57 50.93 8.96
C VAL A 885 -11.94 51.11 10.45
N PRO A 886 -12.44 50.10 11.14
CA PRO A 886 -12.67 50.19 12.58
C PRO A 886 -11.33 50.49 13.27
N ALA A 887 -11.29 51.54 14.11
CA ALA A 887 -10.10 51.92 14.85
C ALA A 887 -9.61 50.74 15.70
N PRO A 888 -8.27 50.49 15.77
CA PRO A 888 -7.74 49.37 16.53
C PRO A 888 -8.15 49.49 18.00
N VAL A 889 -8.86 48.48 18.49
CA VAL A 889 -9.27 48.36 19.90
C VAL A 889 -8.00 48.31 20.73
N GLN A 890 -7.68 49.39 21.45
CA GLN A 890 -6.61 49.42 22.45
C GLN A 890 -7.00 48.44 23.57
N LYS A 891 -6.26 47.33 23.68
CA LYS A 891 -6.35 46.44 24.82
C LYS A 891 -5.99 47.20 26.09
N ALA A 892 -6.97 47.50 26.93
CA ALA A 892 -6.77 48.03 28.27
C ALA A 892 -5.90 47.05 29.06
N LYS A 893 -4.72 47.52 29.49
CA LYS A 893 -3.90 46.82 30.48
C LYS A 893 -4.71 46.77 31.77
N LYS A 894 -5.08 45.55 32.22
CA LYS A 894 -5.52 45.34 33.60
C LYS A 894 -4.29 45.43 34.47
N THR A 895 -4.30 46.41 35.36
CA THR A 895 -3.48 46.51 36.57
C THR A 895 -3.79 45.36 37.51
#